data_5cd4b2a70e03a46ee5aa43630e20d333
#
_entry.id   5cd4b2a70e03a46ee5aa43630e20d333
#
_cell.length_a   1.000
_cell.length_b   1.000
_cell.length_c   1.000
_cell.angle_alpha   90.00
_cell.angle_beta   90.00
_cell.angle_gamma   90.00
#
_symmetry.space_group_name_H-M   'P 1'
#
loop_
_entity.id
_entity.type
_entity.pdbx_description
1 polymer ?
#
loop_
_entity_poly.entity_id
_entity_poly.type
_entity_poly.pdbx_seq_one_letter_code
_entity_poly.pdbx_strand_id
1 'polypeptide(L)'
;CVELLGRLRAVPAHGHDLISSQTWNKASAQKSLAPGFILSRQLSDTKTGITLTLWLATSAGPRCLIFDKQEAVCFFPAKQRVLLESTLGTTNDNATTAACTPSGLLSQRSAASWRVAETKLKNFSHEPVMALYVRSNKAMGELRRRLLAAGIELSEADVRPTDRFLMERFVTGSIAVEIGKTDASEATTQLLNPRIKSTEFRPTLSALSFDIETDMKAEQLYSIGVYSVQESVVFMLGDAAWREKLAGSADVIQSSAVNSRSAPRKSNKENSALRIEVLSSERAVITAFLDHVARVDPDVLIGWNVVNFDLRCLQRVCDRLKMKLSLGRATAGQPQTVAWREARERGGAQKNGRFYATIPGRCALDGIELMRSATYAFENFSLETVAREVLGRGKLVDNVEQRGAEIDTLFAQDKAALARYNLEDCKLVWDIFAKERLLEFAIEKSVLTGLALDRYGGSVAALDFLYLPRLHRKGFVAPAQGSGDTTNVSPGGYVLDSDPGIFDDVVVLDFKSLYPSIIRTFHVDPLALALAVNEPKPIEGFDGGEFARGDAILPELIATLWAARDQAKLAGDAIMSQAIKIIMNSFYGVLGTSGCRFLDTRLVSSITKRGHQIILESKRFIEAEGFRVIYGDTDSVFVLIPKEAIDVESSTSNSAAERAESVVALSKRLAARMTEWWRDRVMAEQGVDSFLEMEFETHFTKFLMPTIRGTDAGSKKRYAGMVRVNQGSAMTSGNKPTADYRLIFKGLESVR
;
A
#
# COMPACT_ATOMS: atom_id res chain seq x y z
N CYS A 1 -2.18 -20.40 -5.70
CA CYS A 1 -1.84 -18.95 -5.48
C CYS A 1 -0.57 -18.57 -6.22
N VAL A 2 0.50 -19.31 -6.00
CA VAL A 2 1.83 -19.09 -6.58
C VAL A 2 1.79 -19.07 -8.11
N GLU A 3 1.16 -20.05 -8.75
CA GLU A 3 1.06 -20.16 -10.21
C GLU A 3 0.15 -19.11 -10.85
N LEU A 4 -0.91 -18.67 -10.17
CA LEU A 4 -1.82 -17.63 -10.63
C LEU A 4 -1.24 -16.21 -10.49
N LEU A 5 -0.49 -15.93 -9.43
CA LEU A 5 0.29 -14.69 -9.30
C LEU A 5 1.44 -14.66 -10.33
N GLY A 6 1.95 -15.81 -10.72
CA GLY A 6 2.85 -15.96 -11.87
C GLY A 6 2.23 -15.48 -13.19
N ARG A 7 0.92 -15.63 -13.39
CA ARG A 7 0.19 -15.09 -14.56
C ARG A 7 0.07 -13.57 -14.55
N LEU A 8 0.00 -12.93 -13.38
CA LEU A 8 0.13 -11.46 -13.28
C LEU A 8 1.49 -10.97 -13.80
N ARG A 9 2.49 -11.85 -13.79
CA ARG A 9 3.88 -11.58 -14.19
C ARG A 9 4.25 -12.22 -15.53
N ALA A 10 3.40 -13.13 -16.06
CA ALA A 10 3.66 -13.77 -17.35
C ALA A 10 3.42 -12.77 -18.48
N VAL A 11 4.45 -12.55 -19.28
CA VAL A 11 4.39 -11.77 -20.52
C VAL A 11 3.90 -12.70 -21.62
N PRO A 12 2.86 -12.37 -22.39
CA PRO A 12 2.60 -13.06 -23.66
C PRO A 12 3.82 -12.92 -24.57
N ALA A 13 4.20 -13.99 -25.25
CA ALA A 13 5.45 -14.11 -26.00
C ALA A 13 5.60 -13.19 -27.24
N HIS A 14 4.67 -12.27 -27.49
CA HIS A 14 4.65 -11.41 -28.66
C HIS A 14 4.50 -9.94 -28.29
N GLY A 15 5.62 -9.24 -28.12
CA GLY A 15 5.67 -7.80 -27.97
C GLY A 15 7.11 -7.29 -28.06
N HIS A 16 7.35 -6.33 -28.94
CA HIS A 16 8.67 -5.74 -29.15
C HIS A 16 9.16 -4.96 -27.93
N ASP A 17 10.36 -5.30 -27.45
CA ASP A 17 11.04 -4.63 -26.35
C ASP A 17 11.40 -3.18 -26.70
N LEU A 18 10.89 -2.24 -25.94
CA LEU A 18 11.34 -0.84 -25.93
C LEU A 18 12.69 -0.66 -25.22
N ILE A 19 13.11 -1.65 -24.48
CA ILE A 19 14.42 -1.73 -23.80
C ILE A 19 15.05 -3.04 -24.25
N SER A 20 16.32 -3.00 -24.69
CA SER A 20 17.06 -4.16 -25.17
C SER A 20 16.71 -5.43 -24.38
N SER A 21 16.04 -6.37 -25.05
CA SER A 21 15.71 -7.67 -24.47
C SER A 21 17.00 -8.35 -24.07
N GLN A 22 17.23 -8.46 -22.77
CA GLN A 22 18.24 -9.38 -22.28
C GLN A 22 17.70 -10.78 -22.51
N THR A 23 18.00 -11.36 -23.69
CA THR A 23 17.61 -12.74 -24.03
C THR A 23 18.22 -13.70 -23.01
N TRP A 24 17.36 -14.45 -22.34
CA TRP A 24 17.76 -15.54 -21.46
C TRP A 24 18.18 -16.74 -22.32
N ASN A 25 19.44 -16.76 -22.75
CA ASN A 25 19.99 -17.93 -23.44
C ASN A 25 20.20 -19.07 -22.43
N LYS A 26 19.69 -20.26 -22.76
CA LYS A 26 19.87 -21.52 -21.99
C LYS A 26 21.34 -22.00 -21.87
N ALA A 27 22.27 -21.29 -22.43
CA ALA A 27 23.67 -21.70 -22.55
C ALA A 27 24.57 -20.93 -21.58
N SER A 28 24.47 -21.16 -20.26
CA SER A 28 25.61 -21.02 -19.36
C SER A 28 25.38 -21.83 -18.08
N ALA A 29 25.94 -23.01 -18.04
CA ALA A 29 25.91 -23.94 -16.88
C ALA A 29 26.66 -23.43 -15.64
N GLN A 30 26.93 -22.11 -15.51
CA GLN A 30 27.77 -21.55 -14.44
C GLN A 30 27.13 -20.41 -13.63
N LYS A 31 25.86 -20.03 -13.92
CA LYS A 31 25.18 -18.92 -13.23
C LYS A 31 23.95 -19.41 -12.48
N SER A 32 23.80 -19.01 -11.23
CA SER A 32 22.64 -19.31 -10.38
C SER A 32 21.74 -18.11 -10.25
N LEU A 33 20.44 -18.34 -10.00
CA LEU A 33 19.46 -17.31 -9.68
C LEU A 33 19.28 -17.24 -8.18
N ALA A 34 19.57 -16.09 -7.58
CA ALA A 34 19.32 -15.84 -6.16
C ALA A 34 18.05 -15.00 -6.00
N PRO A 35 17.07 -15.46 -5.22
CA PRO A 35 15.89 -14.67 -4.89
C PRO A 35 16.23 -13.60 -3.85
N GLY A 36 15.55 -12.45 -3.95
CA GLY A 36 15.62 -11.36 -2.99
C GLY A 36 14.35 -10.54 -2.97
N PHE A 37 14.21 -9.71 -1.95
CA PHE A 37 13.10 -8.77 -1.79
C PHE A 37 13.64 -7.35 -1.71
N ILE A 38 13.00 -6.40 -2.40
CA ILE A 38 13.47 -5.02 -2.50
C ILE A 38 13.12 -4.24 -1.23
N LEU A 39 14.14 -3.89 -0.44
CA LEU A 39 14.02 -3.07 0.77
C LEU A 39 13.94 -1.58 0.45
N SER A 40 14.86 -1.07 -0.37
CA SER A 40 14.89 0.34 -0.71
C SER A 40 15.32 0.58 -2.16
N ARG A 41 14.85 1.71 -2.71
CA ARG A 41 15.10 2.13 -4.10
C ARG A 41 15.64 3.54 -4.10
N GLN A 42 16.75 3.77 -4.77
CA GLN A 42 17.38 5.08 -4.87
C GLN A 42 17.66 5.41 -6.33
N LEU A 43 17.70 6.70 -6.60
CA LEU A 43 18.05 7.27 -7.89
C LEU A 43 19.04 8.40 -7.67
N SER A 44 20.12 8.41 -8.46
CA SER A 44 21.07 9.50 -8.51
C SER A 44 21.45 9.85 -9.95
N ASP A 45 21.55 11.13 -10.23
CA ASP A 45 22.10 11.63 -11.50
C ASP A 45 23.63 11.61 -11.43
N THR A 46 24.26 11.00 -12.41
CA THR A 46 25.73 10.93 -12.56
C THR A 46 26.16 11.57 -13.87
N LYS A 47 27.46 11.72 -14.08
CA LYS A 47 28.01 12.24 -15.35
C LYS A 47 27.68 11.35 -16.57
N THR A 48 27.49 10.07 -16.35
CA THR A 48 27.25 9.07 -17.42
C THR A 48 25.78 8.74 -17.64
N GLY A 49 24.88 9.21 -16.80
CA GLY A 49 23.46 8.93 -16.85
C GLY A 49 22.86 8.79 -15.47
N ILE A 50 21.65 8.25 -15.40
CA ILE A 50 20.98 7.94 -14.14
C ILE A 50 21.52 6.64 -13.57
N THR A 51 21.82 6.61 -12.30
CA THR A 51 22.17 5.38 -11.56
C THR A 51 20.99 5.02 -10.65
N LEU A 52 20.51 3.78 -10.78
CA LEU A 52 19.50 3.19 -9.89
C LEU A 52 20.20 2.25 -8.92
N THR A 53 19.88 2.37 -7.64
CA THR A 53 20.38 1.49 -6.58
C THR A 53 19.21 0.78 -5.92
N LEU A 54 19.22 -0.54 -5.92
CA LEU A 54 18.24 -1.38 -5.25
C LEU A 54 18.94 -2.16 -4.14
N TRP A 55 18.42 -2.07 -2.93
CA TRP A 55 18.85 -2.92 -1.83
C TRP A 55 17.88 -4.07 -1.64
N LEU A 56 18.39 -5.25 -1.48
CA LEU A 56 17.63 -6.48 -1.31
C LEU A 56 17.88 -7.11 0.05
N ALA A 57 16.82 -7.66 0.65
CA ALA A 57 16.92 -8.73 1.64
C ALA A 57 16.99 -10.06 0.90
N THR A 58 17.98 -10.89 1.21
CA THR A 58 18.14 -12.24 0.68
C THR A 58 18.37 -13.23 1.82
N SER A 59 18.28 -14.53 1.55
CA SER A 59 18.61 -15.58 2.54
C SER A 59 20.07 -15.56 3.02
N ALA A 60 20.97 -14.96 2.22
CA ALA A 60 22.39 -14.81 2.54
C ALA A 60 22.75 -13.42 3.08
N GLY A 61 21.76 -12.62 3.50
CA GLY A 61 21.95 -11.25 3.98
C GLY A 61 21.65 -10.18 2.92
N PRO A 62 21.87 -8.89 3.25
CA PRO A 62 21.54 -7.78 2.37
C PRO A 62 22.47 -7.70 1.16
N ARG A 63 21.90 -7.37 -0.02
CA ARG A 63 22.65 -7.14 -1.25
C ARG A 63 22.26 -5.81 -1.90
N CYS A 64 23.24 -5.13 -2.49
CA CYS A 64 23.08 -3.88 -3.21
C CYS A 64 23.25 -4.12 -4.72
N LEU A 65 22.23 -3.79 -5.51
CA LEU A 65 22.28 -3.83 -6.98
C LEU A 65 22.40 -2.42 -7.51
N ILE A 66 23.34 -2.17 -8.39
CA ILE A 66 23.57 -0.88 -9.03
C ILE A 66 23.34 -1.04 -10.54
N PHE A 67 22.48 -0.19 -11.08
CA PHE A 67 22.22 -0.11 -12.52
C PHE A 67 22.63 1.29 -12.98
N ASP A 68 23.77 1.38 -13.65
CA ASP A 68 24.30 2.64 -14.18
C ASP A 68 23.77 2.96 -15.58
N LYS A 69 24.06 4.16 -16.08
CA LYS A 69 23.74 4.60 -17.46
C LYS A 69 22.28 4.46 -17.86
N GLN A 70 21.38 4.54 -16.90
CA GLN A 70 19.95 4.55 -17.19
C GLN A 70 19.51 5.92 -17.71
N GLU A 71 18.36 5.98 -18.38
CA GLU A 71 17.75 7.18 -18.93
C GLU A 71 16.32 7.35 -18.41
N ALA A 72 15.90 8.59 -18.19
CA ALA A 72 14.50 8.91 -18.03
C ALA A 72 13.83 8.94 -19.40
N VAL A 73 12.57 8.48 -19.49
CA VAL A 73 11.83 8.42 -20.76
C VAL A 73 10.42 8.99 -20.60
N CYS A 74 9.96 9.72 -21.61
CA CYS A 74 8.56 10.09 -21.80
C CYS A 74 8.21 9.97 -23.28
N PHE A 75 6.89 10.08 -23.60
CA PHE A 75 6.42 9.95 -24.96
C PHE A 75 5.71 11.24 -25.39
N PHE A 76 5.68 11.50 -26.70
CA PHE A 76 5.01 12.64 -27.31
C PHE A 76 4.48 12.27 -28.70
N PRO A 77 3.40 12.93 -29.22
CA PRO A 77 2.87 12.65 -30.54
C PRO A 77 3.92 12.85 -31.65
N ALA A 78 4.05 11.90 -32.56
CA ALA A 78 5.05 11.94 -33.64
C ALA A 78 4.94 13.20 -34.53
N LYS A 79 3.72 13.71 -34.71
CA LYS A 79 3.43 14.98 -35.43
C LYS A 79 4.11 16.21 -34.80
N GLN A 80 4.44 16.16 -33.52
CA GLN A 80 5.07 17.27 -32.78
C GLN A 80 6.61 17.20 -32.74
N ARG A 81 7.24 16.30 -33.51
CA ARG A 81 8.69 16.11 -33.53
C ARG A 81 9.44 17.39 -33.89
N VAL A 82 9.05 18.07 -34.96
CA VAL A 82 9.70 19.32 -35.42
C VAL A 82 9.62 20.42 -34.34
N LEU A 83 8.45 20.55 -33.69
CA LEU A 83 8.25 21.51 -32.61
C LEU A 83 9.12 21.14 -31.39
N LEU A 84 9.26 19.86 -31.06
CA LEU A 84 10.13 19.40 -29.98
C LEU A 84 11.60 19.73 -30.29
N GLU A 85 12.09 19.38 -31.46
CA GLU A 85 13.48 19.62 -31.85
C GLU A 85 13.79 21.13 -31.90
N SER A 86 12.90 21.98 -32.40
CA SER A 86 13.07 23.45 -32.39
C SER A 86 13.05 24.02 -30.96
N THR A 87 12.21 23.46 -30.07
CA THR A 87 12.13 23.87 -28.68
C THR A 87 13.38 23.50 -27.88
N LEU A 88 13.96 22.33 -28.12
CA LEU A 88 15.13 21.83 -27.40
C LEU A 88 16.46 22.31 -27.98
N GLY A 89 16.50 22.69 -29.25
CA GLY A 89 17.70 22.96 -30.04
C GLY A 89 18.26 21.68 -30.68
N THR A 90 19.14 21.80 -31.65
CA THR A 90 19.75 20.66 -32.36
C THR A 90 20.55 19.77 -31.41
N THR A 91 20.39 18.45 -31.55
CA THR A 91 21.18 17.46 -30.80
C THR A 91 22.66 17.56 -31.20
N ASN A 92 23.53 17.79 -30.23
CA ASN A 92 24.98 17.68 -30.45
C ASN A 92 25.46 16.25 -30.11
N ASP A 93 25.06 15.28 -30.91
CA ASP A 93 25.64 13.91 -30.84
C ASP A 93 26.91 13.74 -31.72
N ASN A 94 27.39 14.82 -32.40
CA ASN A 94 28.66 14.83 -33.11
C ASN A 94 29.64 15.83 -32.47
N ALA A 95 30.14 15.51 -31.29
CA ALA A 95 31.32 16.22 -30.75
C ALA A 95 32.62 15.62 -31.28
N THR A 96 32.88 15.83 -32.59
CA THR A 96 34.23 15.79 -33.13
C THR A 96 34.33 16.98 -34.11
N THR A 97 34.69 18.11 -33.57
CA THR A 97 35.61 19.12 -34.16
C THR A 97 35.51 20.42 -33.32
N ALA A 98 36.56 20.67 -32.61
CA ALA A 98 36.76 21.93 -31.90
C ALA A 98 37.06 23.05 -32.92
N ALA A 99 36.31 24.15 -32.88
CA ALA A 99 36.76 25.41 -33.42
C ALA A 99 36.64 26.47 -32.28
N CYS A 100 37.78 26.95 -31.84
CA CYS A 100 37.93 28.05 -30.87
C CYS A 100 37.41 29.36 -31.45
N THR A 101 36.57 30.08 -30.69
CA THR A 101 36.49 31.54 -30.74
C THR A 101 36.50 32.09 -29.31
N PRO A 102 37.29 33.17 -29.06
CA PRO A 102 37.50 33.68 -27.72
C PRO A 102 36.59 34.88 -27.46
N SER A 103 35.70 34.76 -26.53
CA SER A 103 35.24 35.89 -25.71
C SER A 103 34.36 35.45 -24.54
N GLY A 104 34.83 35.76 -23.41
CA GLY A 104 34.44 35.83 -22.06
C GLY A 104 33.00 35.64 -21.61
N LEU A 105 32.92 34.99 -20.45
CA LEU A 105 31.80 35.00 -19.49
C LEU A 105 30.48 34.44 -20.02
N LEU A 106 30.23 33.15 -19.70
CA LEU A 106 28.93 32.73 -19.17
C LEU A 106 28.94 31.19 -18.91
N SER A 107 28.73 30.85 -17.66
CA SER A 107 28.23 29.59 -17.15
C SER A 107 28.15 28.41 -18.13
N GLN A 108 29.03 27.42 -17.98
CA GLN A 108 28.87 26.09 -18.51
C GLN A 108 27.60 25.44 -17.89
N ARG A 109 26.42 25.72 -18.47
CA ARG A 109 25.28 24.86 -18.35
C ARG A 109 25.58 23.65 -19.22
N SER A 110 25.90 22.51 -18.63
CA SER A 110 26.00 21.25 -19.34
C SER A 110 24.65 21.04 -20.07
N ALA A 111 24.68 21.09 -21.40
CA ALA A 111 23.51 20.77 -22.21
C ALA A 111 23.05 19.35 -21.84
N ALA A 112 21.82 19.22 -21.36
CA ALA A 112 21.26 17.91 -21.05
C ALA A 112 21.25 17.10 -22.34
N SER A 113 22.01 16.00 -22.40
CA SER A 113 22.00 15.15 -23.56
C SER A 113 20.66 14.42 -23.63
N TRP A 114 19.94 14.60 -24.73
CA TRP A 114 18.66 13.96 -25.00
C TRP A 114 18.70 13.28 -26.38
N ARG A 115 17.85 12.30 -26.59
CA ARG A 115 17.64 11.65 -27.88
C ARG A 115 16.18 11.29 -28.08
N VAL A 116 15.76 11.23 -29.32
CA VAL A 116 14.42 10.80 -29.73
C VAL A 116 14.53 9.44 -30.43
N ALA A 117 13.56 8.56 -30.17
CA ALA A 117 13.46 7.27 -30.84
C ALA A 117 12.03 7.03 -31.32
N GLU A 118 11.91 6.38 -32.46
CA GLU A 118 10.63 5.90 -32.98
C GLU A 118 10.11 4.75 -32.11
N THR A 119 8.79 4.66 -32.00
CA THR A 119 8.11 3.58 -31.28
C THR A 119 6.98 3.01 -32.14
N LYS A 120 6.47 1.84 -31.76
CA LYS A 120 5.24 1.27 -32.33
C LYS A 120 4.01 1.61 -31.48
N LEU A 121 4.18 2.44 -30.48
CA LEU A 121 3.11 2.80 -29.52
C LEU A 121 2.25 3.93 -30.07
N LYS A 122 1.02 3.98 -29.57
CA LYS A 122 0.03 5.04 -29.83
C LYS A 122 -0.46 5.64 -28.51
N ASN A 123 -0.93 6.89 -28.57
CA ASN A 123 -1.70 7.46 -27.47
C ASN A 123 -3.18 6.99 -27.52
N PHE A 124 -4.00 7.41 -26.56
CA PHE A 124 -5.43 7.05 -26.50
C PHE A 124 -6.28 7.71 -27.61
N SER A 125 -5.73 8.68 -28.33
CA SER A 125 -6.32 9.21 -29.57
C SER A 125 -5.88 8.45 -30.83
N HIS A 126 -5.26 7.26 -30.66
CA HIS A 126 -4.72 6.41 -31.72
C HIS A 126 -3.60 7.02 -32.57
N GLU A 127 -3.00 8.13 -32.14
CA GLU A 127 -1.89 8.78 -32.83
C GLU A 127 -0.57 8.09 -32.48
N PRO A 128 0.34 7.88 -33.47
CA PRO A 128 1.68 7.36 -33.23
C PRO A 128 2.46 8.28 -32.29
N VAL A 129 3.23 7.70 -31.36
CA VAL A 129 4.08 8.45 -30.43
C VAL A 129 5.56 8.11 -30.61
N MET A 130 6.41 9.06 -30.30
CA MET A 130 7.87 8.90 -30.21
C MET A 130 8.32 8.95 -28.76
N ALA A 131 9.46 8.34 -28.46
CA ALA A 131 10.08 8.37 -27.13
C ALA A 131 11.16 9.42 -27.04
N LEU A 132 11.14 10.25 -26.00
CA LEU A 132 12.20 11.19 -25.62
C LEU A 132 12.97 10.60 -24.44
N TYR A 133 14.25 10.32 -24.62
CA TYR A 133 15.16 9.84 -23.59
C TYR A 133 16.08 10.96 -23.10
N VAL A 134 16.32 11.03 -21.80
CA VAL A 134 17.16 12.04 -21.15
C VAL A 134 18.05 11.37 -20.10
N ARG A 135 19.35 11.64 -20.12
CA ARG A 135 20.36 11.03 -19.23
C ARG A 135 20.32 11.53 -17.78
N SER A 136 19.49 12.51 -17.45
CA SER A 136 19.36 13.05 -16.09
C SER A 136 17.90 13.20 -15.71
N ASN A 137 17.52 12.72 -14.54
CA ASN A 137 16.17 12.87 -14.01
C ASN A 137 15.83 14.33 -13.70
N LYS A 138 16.81 15.09 -13.20
CA LYS A 138 16.64 16.54 -12.97
C LYS A 138 16.40 17.27 -14.28
N ALA A 139 17.21 16.98 -15.31
CA ALA A 139 17.04 17.57 -16.64
C ALA A 139 15.69 17.18 -17.26
N MET A 140 15.22 15.94 -17.12
CA MET A 140 13.89 15.53 -17.57
C MET A 140 12.80 16.42 -16.93
N GLY A 141 12.90 16.72 -15.63
CA GLY A 141 11.96 17.63 -14.96
C GLY A 141 11.98 19.07 -15.49
N GLU A 142 13.13 19.57 -15.89
CA GLU A 142 13.28 20.89 -16.50
C GLU A 142 12.74 20.91 -17.94
N LEU A 143 13.10 19.92 -18.73
CA LEU A 143 12.62 19.73 -20.11
C LEU A 143 11.10 19.56 -20.16
N ARG A 144 10.53 18.76 -19.28
CA ARG A 144 9.07 18.60 -19.16
C ARG A 144 8.35 19.94 -19.04
N ARG A 145 8.81 20.83 -18.13
CA ARG A 145 8.20 22.16 -17.96
C ARG A 145 8.30 23.01 -19.23
N ARG A 146 9.44 22.97 -19.88
CA ARG A 146 9.71 23.73 -21.10
C ARG A 146 8.88 23.24 -22.27
N LEU A 147 8.78 21.92 -22.46
CA LEU A 147 8.00 21.29 -23.53
C LEU A 147 6.50 21.51 -23.36
N LEU A 148 5.99 21.38 -22.13
CA LEU A 148 4.59 21.68 -21.83
C LEU A 148 4.24 23.17 -22.09
N ALA A 149 5.16 24.10 -21.74
CA ALA A 149 4.98 25.52 -22.04
C ALA A 149 5.00 25.84 -23.55
N ALA A 150 5.67 25.01 -24.35
CA ALA A 150 5.66 25.09 -25.82
C ALA A 150 4.45 24.38 -26.48
N GLY A 151 3.50 23.87 -25.72
CA GLY A 151 2.31 23.19 -26.21
C GLY A 151 2.55 21.74 -26.67
N ILE A 152 3.66 21.12 -26.28
CA ILE A 152 3.93 19.72 -26.60
C ILE A 152 3.22 18.82 -25.59
N GLU A 153 2.42 17.90 -26.09
CA GLU A 153 1.73 16.90 -25.26
C GLU A 153 2.72 15.83 -24.82
N LEU A 154 2.83 15.60 -23.52
CA LEU A 154 3.72 14.59 -22.96
C LEU A 154 2.93 13.50 -22.27
N SER A 155 3.19 12.26 -22.63
CA SER A 155 2.66 11.06 -21.97
C SER A 155 3.72 10.46 -21.05
N GLU A 156 3.28 10.05 -19.84
CA GLU A 156 4.09 9.33 -18.83
C GLU A 156 5.38 10.03 -18.39
N ALA A 157 5.49 11.34 -18.55
CA ALA A 157 6.65 12.14 -18.16
C ALA A 157 6.83 12.29 -16.64
N ASP A 158 5.87 11.82 -15.85
CA ASP A 158 5.86 11.80 -14.39
C ASP A 158 6.31 10.47 -13.79
N VAL A 159 6.41 9.40 -14.61
CA VAL A 159 6.82 8.07 -14.16
C VAL A 159 8.30 8.08 -13.78
N ARG A 160 8.59 7.71 -12.53
CA ARG A 160 9.98 7.71 -12.05
C ARG A 160 10.82 6.65 -12.75
N PRO A 161 12.09 6.95 -13.09
CA PRO A 161 12.97 5.96 -13.72
C PRO A 161 13.13 4.65 -12.94
N THR A 162 13.15 4.69 -11.59
CA THR A 162 13.19 3.49 -10.74
C THR A 162 11.96 2.61 -10.90
N ASP A 163 10.78 3.23 -10.93
CA ASP A 163 9.52 2.51 -11.03
C ASP A 163 9.36 1.96 -12.46
N ARG A 164 9.64 2.77 -13.48
CA ARG A 164 9.64 2.32 -14.88
C ARG A 164 10.58 1.15 -15.10
N PHE A 165 11.81 1.21 -14.57
CA PHE A 165 12.79 0.13 -14.71
C PHE A 165 12.26 -1.21 -14.20
N LEU A 166 11.53 -1.21 -13.10
CA LEU A 166 10.91 -2.40 -12.52
C LEU A 166 9.62 -2.81 -13.25
N MET A 167 8.76 -1.84 -13.59
CA MET A 167 7.51 -2.05 -14.32
C MET A 167 7.74 -2.79 -15.63
N GLU A 168 8.68 -2.31 -16.47
CA GLU A 168 8.97 -2.89 -17.78
C GLU A 168 9.54 -4.32 -17.69
N ARG A 169 10.02 -4.71 -16.52
CA ARG A 169 10.50 -6.08 -16.22
C ARG A 169 9.48 -6.91 -15.45
N PHE A 170 8.27 -6.37 -15.21
CA PHE A 170 7.24 -6.98 -14.36
C PHE A 170 7.77 -7.40 -12.98
N VAL A 171 8.76 -6.68 -12.46
CA VAL A 171 9.32 -6.88 -11.13
C VAL A 171 8.56 -6.03 -10.12
N THR A 172 7.98 -6.67 -9.12
CA THR A 172 7.28 -6.01 -8.02
C THR A 172 8.17 -5.94 -6.76
N GLY A 173 7.74 -6.49 -5.62
CA GLY A 173 8.53 -6.53 -4.38
C GLY A 173 9.67 -7.55 -4.44
N SER A 174 9.46 -8.68 -5.14
CA SER A 174 10.42 -9.80 -5.18
C SER A 174 11.12 -9.89 -6.54
N ILE A 175 12.40 -10.22 -6.50
CA ILE A 175 13.32 -10.18 -7.63
C ILE A 175 14.27 -11.38 -7.60
N ALA A 176 14.52 -12.03 -8.73
CA ALA A 176 15.62 -12.98 -8.91
C ALA A 176 16.77 -12.29 -9.62
N VAL A 177 17.96 -12.48 -9.07
CA VAL A 177 19.20 -11.87 -9.57
C VAL A 177 20.11 -12.99 -10.10
N GLU A 178 20.66 -12.81 -11.30
CA GLU A 178 21.67 -13.72 -11.85
C GLU A 178 23.00 -13.47 -11.18
N ILE A 179 23.52 -14.49 -10.49
CA ILE A 179 24.80 -14.44 -9.75
C ILE A 179 25.83 -15.35 -10.44
N GLY A 180 27.01 -14.80 -10.76
CA GLY A 180 28.16 -15.56 -11.21
C GLY A 180 28.80 -16.39 -10.09
N LYS A 181 29.58 -17.43 -10.41
CA LYS A 181 30.31 -18.25 -9.41
C LYS A 181 31.24 -17.41 -8.52
N THR A 182 31.86 -16.37 -9.10
CA THR A 182 32.74 -15.43 -8.37
C THR A 182 31.98 -14.49 -7.46
N ASP A 183 30.70 -14.21 -7.75
CA ASP A 183 29.84 -13.31 -6.99
C ASP A 183 29.07 -14.06 -5.88
N ALA A 184 29.14 -15.38 -5.86
CA ALA A 184 28.49 -16.25 -4.90
C ALA A 184 29.19 -16.26 -3.53
N SER A 185 30.40 -15.64 -3.39
CA SER A 185 31.06 -15.49 -2.11
C SER A 185 30.22 -14.57 -1.20
N GLU A 186 30.08 -14.93 0.07
CA GLU A 186 29.40 -14.15 1.10
C GLU A 186 29.96 -12.71 1.24
N ALA A 187 31.17 -12.46 0.73
CA ALA A 187 31.86 -11.17 0.77
C ALA A 187 31.34 -10.14 -0.27
N THR A 188 30.65 -10.57 -1.33
CA THR A 188 30.20 -9.65 -2.39
C THR A 188 28.81 -9.11 -2.10
N THR A 189 28.76 -7.96 -1.41
CA THR A 189 27.48 -7.28 -1.08
C THR A 189 26.95 -6.42 -2.22
N GLN A 190 27.76 -6.10 -3.26
CA GLN A 190 27.42 -5.16 -4.32
C GLN A 190 27.57 -5.79 -5.71
N LEU A 191 26.54 -5.67 -6.56
CA LEU A 191 26.52 -6.15 -7.94
C LEU A 191 26.24 -4.99 -8.91
N LEU A 192 27.04 -4.89 -9.99
CA LEU A 192 26.90 -3.86 -11.03
C LEU A 192 26.20 -4.45 -12.25
N ASN A 193 25.11 -3.80 -12.69
CA ASN A 193 24.30 -4.17 -13.84
C ASN A 193 23.96 -5.68 -13.94
N PRO A 194 23.54 -6.33 -12.81
CA PRO A 194 23.17 -7.73 -12.87
C PRO A 194 21.91 -7.94 -13.71
N ARG A 195 21.74 -9.11 -14.30
CA ARG A 195 20.47 -9.48 -14.89
C ARG A 195 19.46 -9.82 -13.82
N ILE A 196 18.24 -9.34 -14.01
CA ILE A 196 17.14 -9.51 -13.04
C ILE A 196 15.86 -9.97 -13.73
N LYS A 197 15.03 -10.69 -12.98
CA LYS A 197 13.66 -11.02 -13.39
C LYS A 197 12.72 -11.08 -12.19
N SER A 198 11.43 -11.10 -12.47
CA SER A 198 10.39 -11.36 -11.47
C SER A 198 10.58 -12.76 -10.86
N THR A 199 10.32 -12.88 -9.58
CA THR A 199 10.28 -14.15 -8.84
C THR A 199 9.27 -14.09 -7.71
N GLU A 200 8.98 -15.23 -7.11
CA GLU A 200 8.21 -15.33 -5.89
C GLU A 200 9.16 -15.60 -4.73
N PHE A 201 9.20 -14.66 -3.81
CA PHE A 201 10.03 -14.75 -2.61
C PHE A 201 9.41 -13.89 -1.51
N ARG A 202 9.26 -14.45 -0.32
CA ARG A 202 8.82 -13.74 0.88
C ARG A 202 9.95 -13.82 1.89
N PRO A 203 10.59 -12.69 2.19
CA PRO A 203 11.68 -12.68 3.16
C PRO A 203 11.14 -12.78 4.59
N THR A 204 11.93 -13.33 5.48
CA THR A 204 11.83 -13.05 6.91
C THR A 204 12.70 -11.84 7.19
N LEU A 205 12.09 -10.66 7.39
CA LEU A 205 12.81 -9.43 7.64
C LEU A 205 13.14 -9.27 9.12
N SER A 206 14.38 -8.88 9.42
CA SER A 206 14.79 -8.49 10.77
C SER A 206 14.25 -7.09 11.08
N ALA A 207 13.61 -6.91 12.25
CA ALA A 207 13.05 -5.66 12.67
C ALA A 207 13.69 -5.14 13.97
N LEU A 208 13.70 -3.81 14.15
CA LEU A 208 14.07 -3.12 15.37
C LEU A 208 13.00 -2.04 15.64
N SER A 209 12.32 -2.13 16.79
CA SER A 209 11.43 -1.08 17.26
C SER A 209 12.24 -0.01 17.96
N PHE A 210 11.95 1.27 17.69
CA PHE A 210 12.55 2.37 18.43
C PHE A 210 11.55 3.51 18.64
N ASP A 211 11.78 4.28 19.69
CA ASP A 211 11.01 5.42 20.11
C ASP A 211 11.92 6.44 20.79
N ILE A 212 11.58 7.72 20.77
CA ILE A 212 12.37 8.78 21.40
C ILE A 212 11.55 9.54 22.42
N GLU A 213 12.23 10.00 23.49
CA GLU A 213 11.68 10.97 24.42
C GLU A 213 12.42 12.30 24.34
N THR A 214 11.67 13.39 24.41
CA THR A 214 12.20 14.75 24.25
C THR A 214 11.53 15.68 25.25
N ASP A 215 12.05 16.90 25.37
CA ASP A 215 11.32 17.97 26.03
C ASP A 215 10.01 18.31 25.30
N MET A 216 9.11 19.05 25.98
CA MET A 216 7.79 19.43 25.42
C MET A 216 7.86 20.13 24.06
N LYS A 217 8.96 20.80 23.74
CA LYS A 217 9.16 21.52 22.45
C LYS A 217 9.82 20.67 21.36
N ALA A 218 10.17 19.42 21.70
CA ALA A 218 10.98 18.54 20.84
C ALA A 218 12.29 19.20 20.37
N GLU A 219 12.92 19.98 21.25
CA GLU A 219 14.19 20.66 21.01
C GLU A 219 15.36 19.89 21.63
N GLN A 220 15.18 19.29 22.82
CA GLN A 220 16.18 18.50 23.52
C GLN A 220 15.82 17.02 23.51
N LEU A 221 16.75 16.18 23.05
CA LEU A 221 16.62 14.72 23.09
C LEU A 221 16.99 14.18 24.47
N TYR A 222 16.07 13.49 25.12
CA TYR A 222 16.24 12.87 26.44
C TYR A 222 16.71 11.42 26.34
N SER A 223 16.07 10.61 25.52
CA SER A 223 16.43 9.22 25.35
C SER A 223 16.02 8.66 23.99
N ILE A 224 16.65 7.54 23.62
CA ILE A 224 16.24 6.67 22.52
C ILE A 224 16.12 5.26 23.06
N GLY A 225 14.89 4.73 23.10
CA GLY A 225 14.61 3.34 23.40
C GLY A 225 14.68 2.49 22.16
N VAL A 226 15.22 1.28 22.28
CA VAL A 226 15.23 0.28 21.21
C VAL A 226 14.83 -1.09 21.75
N TYR A 227 14.07 -1.84 20.96
CA TYR A 227 13.60 -3.16 21.32
C TYR A 227 13.61 -4.12 20.13
N SER A 228 14.12 -5.31 20.35
CA SER A 228 13.98 -6.47 19.48
C SER A 228 13.86 -7.74 20.35
N VAL A 229 13.55 -8.89 19.72
CA VAL A 229 13.49 -10.18 20.46
C VAL A 229 14.83 -10.55 21.12
N GLN A 230 15.94 -10.12 20.52
CA GLN A 230 17.29 -10.47 21.01
C GLN A 230 17.79 -9.53 22.10
N GLU A 231 17.48 -8.25 22.00
CA GLU A 231 18.01 -7.26 22.94
C GLU A 231 17.14 -6.01 23.03
N SER A 232 17.21 -5.34 24.18
CA SER A 232 16.60 -4.05 24.42
C SER A 232 17.57 -3.15 25.20
N VAL A 233 17.59 -1.86 24.89
CA VAL A 233 18.41 -0.85 25.57
C VAL A 233 17.79 0.53 25.43
N VAL A 234 17.99 1.37 26.44
CA VAL A 234 17.65 2.79 26.37
C VAL A 234 18.94 3.62 26.48
N PHE A 235 19.22 4.40 25.45
CA PHE A 235 20.29 5.40 25.42
C PHE A 235 19.77 6.68 26.07
N MET A 236 20.24 7.02 27.27
CA MET A 236 19.69 8.09 28.09
C MET A 236 20.69 9.23 28.25
N LEU A 237 20.27 10.47 28.03
CA LEU A 237 21.08 11.64 28.33
C LEU A 237 21.20 11.83 29.86
N GLY A 238 22.46 11.91 30.37
CA GLY A 238 22.74 12.14 31.78
C GLY A 238 24.22 12.30 32.06
N ASP A 239 24.55 12.82 33.23
CA ASP A 239 25.90 13.03 33.71
C ASP A 239 26.48 11.81 34.47
N ALA A 240 27.67 11.95 35.03
CA ALA A 240 28.36 10.93 35.82
C ALA A 240 27.57 10.56 37.08
N ALA A 241 26.90 11.52 37.73
CA ALA A 241 26.12 11.28 38.94
C ALA A 241 24.91 10.38 38.66
N TRP A 242 24.23 10.58 37.54
CA TRP A 242 23.15 9.68 37.09
C TRP A 242 23.67 8.28 36.75
N ARG A 243 24.85 8.17 36.16
CA ARG A 243 25.48 6.89 35.86
C ARG A 243 25.75 6.10 37.16
N GLU A 244 26.31 6.73 38.18
CA GLU A 244 26.55 6.11 39.50
C GLU A 244 25.24 5.74 40.20
N LYS A 245 24.25 6.63 40.21
CA LYS A 245 22.94 6.40 40.83
C LYS A 245 22.25 5.17 40.23
N LEU A 246 22.29 5.01 38.91
CA LEU A 246 21.68 3.87 38.23
C LEU A 246 22.50 2.58 38.38
N ALA A 247 23.82 2.65 38.56
CA ALA A 247 24.66 1.48 38.79
C ALA A 247 24.35 0.77 40.14
N GLY A 248 23.83 1.51 41.11
CA GLY A 248 23.39 0.96 42.39
C GLY A 248 21.98 0.36 42.41
N SER A 249 21.25 0.40 41.32
CA SER A 249 19.87 -0.10 41.24
C SER A 249 19.87 -1.58 40.83
N ALA A 250 19.22 -2.42 41.63
CA ALA A 250 19.19 -3.89 41.43
C ALA A 250 18.48 -4.31 40.12
N ASP A 251 17.58 -3.44 39.59
CA ASP A 251 16.74 -3.71 38.41
C ASP A 251 17.30 -3.15 37.11
N VAL A 252 18.52 -2.53 37.16
CA VAL A 252 19.13 -1.85 36.01
C VAL A 252 20.50 -2.46 35.71
N ILE A 253 20.68 -2.94 34.49
CA ILE A 253 22.00 -3.37 34.00
C ILE A 253 22.63 -2.19 33.26
N GLN A 254 23.75 -1.65 33.77
CA GLN A 254 24.54 -0.70 33.02
C GLN A 254 25.45 -1.45 32.02
N SER A 255 25.43 -1.03 30.78
CA SER A 255 26.39 -1.44 29.78
C SER A 255 27.63 -0.56 29.92
N SER A 256 28.73 -1.13 30.45
CA SER A 256 30.05 -0.52 30.29
C SER A 256 30.46 -0.59 28.82
N ALA A 257 30.72 0.58 28.25
CA ALA A 257 31.22 0.71 26.89
C ALA A 257 32.47 -0.12 26.64
N VAL A 258 32.54 -0.69 25.46
CA VAL A 258 33.72 -1.17 24.74
C VAL A 258 34.27 -2.56 25.11
N ASN A 259 34.32 -3.38 24.06
CA ASN A 259 35.11 -4.63 23.89
C ASN A 259 34.55 -5.92 24.50
N SER A 260 33.65 -6.56 23.76
CA SER A 260 33.83 -7.98 23.49
C SER A 260 33.06 -8.42 22.24
N ARG A 261 33.80 -8.67 21.17
CA ARG A 261 33.44 -9.66 20.15
C ARG A 261 33.44 -11.01 20.85
N SER A 262 32.34 -11.44 21.41
CA SER A 262 32.18 -12.80 21.91
C SER A 262 30.71 -13.22 21.83
N ALA A 263 30.57 -14.44 21.41
CA ALA A 263 29.48 -15.33 21.11
C ALA A 263 28.10 -15.10 21.80
N PRO A 264 27.00 -15.62 21.21
CA PRO A 264 25.63 -15.46 21.69
C PRO A 264 25.48 -16.18 23.06
N ARG A 265 25.09 -15.42 24.09
CA ARG A 265 24.72 -15.96 25.40
C ARG A 265 23.33 -16.59 25.32
N LYS A 266 23.25 -17.87 25.57
CA LYS A 266 22.01 -18.61 25.85
C LYS A 266 21.66 -18.41 27.32
N SER A 267 20.57 -17.69 27.64
CA SER A 267 19.75 -18.03 28.81
C SER A 267 18.45 -17.23 28.85
N ASN A 268 17.33 -17.91 29.09
CA ASN A 268 15.96 -17.40 29.15
C ASN A 268 15.61 -16.63 30.44
N LYS A 269 16.55 -16.29 31.32
CA LYS A 269 16.29 -15.61 32.60
C LYS A 269 16.83 -14.19 32.71
N GLU A 270 17.67 -13.72 31.79
CA GLU A 270 18.26 -12.37 31.82
C GLU A 270 17.44 -11.31 31.06
N ASN A 271 16.33 -11.68 30.42
CA ASN A 271 15.50 -10.77 29.58
C ASN A 271 14.57 -9.84 30.38
N SER A 272 14.59 -9.88 31.71
CA SER A 272 13.74 -9.03 32.56
C SER A 272 14.41 -7.74 33.07
N ALA A 273 15.73 -7.62 32.96
CA ALA A 273 16.45 -6.46 33.49
C ALA A 273 16.51 -5.32 32.45
N LEU A 274 16.12 -4.11 32.89
CA LEU A 274 16.19 -2.88 32.12
C LEU A 274 17.66 -2.51 31.88
N ARG A 275 18.09 -2.49 30.61
CA ARG A 275 19.42 -2.01 30.25
C ARG A 275 19.37 -0.53 29.89
N ILE A 276 20.10 0.31 30.64
CA ILE A 276 20.23 1.74 30.39
C ILE A 276 21.69 2.07 30.13
N GLU A 277 21.96 2.84 29.07
CA GLU A 277 23.26 3.41 28.78
C GLU A 277 23.20 4.93 28.94
N VAL A 278 23.79 5.45 30.03
CA VAL A 278 23.80 6.90 30.34
C VAL A 278 24.97 7.56 29.64
N LEU A 279 24.66 8.58 28.85
CA LEU A 279 25.57 9.27 27.94
C LEU A 279 25.56 10.78 28.20
N SER A 280 26.72 11.43 28.17
CA SER A 280 26.91 12.79 28.63
C SER A 280 26.43 13.89 27.66
N SER A 281 26.02 13.53 26.47
CA SER A 281 25.56 14.50 25.47
C SER A 281 24.60 13.87 24.46
N GLU A 282 23.72 14.68 23.86
CA GLU A 282 22.85 14.24 22.76
C GLU A 282 23.63 13.62 21.59
N ARG A 283 24.81 14.19 21.29
CA ARG A 283 25.73 13.63 20.29
C ARG A 283 26.10 12.19 20.61
N ALA A 284 26.44 11.90 21.87
CA ALA A 284 26.79 10.56 22.32
C ALA A 284 25.56 9.62 22.27
N VAL A 285 24.38 10.09 22.67
CA VAL A 285 23.13 9.34 22.57
C VAL A 285 22.83 8.92 21.12
N ILE A 286 22.91 9.87 20.19
CA ILE A 286 22.66 9.59 18.76
C ILE A 286 23.76 8.65 18.21
N THR A 287 25.02 8.88 18.55
CA THR A 287 26.13 8.01 18.09
C THR A 287 25.94 6.59 18.56
N ALA A 288 25.63 6.37 19.84
CA ALA A 288 25.37 5.04 20.41
C ALA A 288 24.18 4.34 19.71
N PHE A 289 23.10 5.09 19.42
CA PHE A 289 21.98 4.56 18.66
C PHE A 289 22.38 4.17 17.23
N LEU A 290 23.12 5.01 16.50
CA LEU A 290 23.58 4.71 15.15
C LEU A 290 24.50 3.50 15.11
N ASP A 291 25.43 3.39 16.08
CA ASP A 291 26.32 2.24 16.22
C ASP A 291 25.55 0.95 16.56
N HIS A 292 24.51 1.07 17.40
CA HIS A 292 23.62 -0.05 17.71
C HIS A 292 22.87 -0.55 16.47
N VAL A 293 22.27 0.36 15.69
CA VAL A 293 21.57 0.02 14.43
C VAL A 293 22.56 -0.59 13.42
N ALA A 294 23.78 -0.09 13.34
CA ALA A 294 24.80 -0.65 12.46
C ALA A 294 25.24 -2.06 12.89
N ARG A 295 25.33 -2.32 14.21
CA ARG A 295 25.71 -3.62 14.77
C ARG A 295 24.63 -4.68 14.66
N VAL A 296 23.38 -4.32 14.97
CA VAL A 296 22.21 -5.23 14.87
C VAL A 296 21.83 -5.48 13.42
N ASP A 297 22.07 -4.51 12.56
CA ASP A 297 21.83 -4.53 11.11
C ASP A 297 20.39 -4.92 10.71
N PRO A 298 19.34 -4.32 11.30
CA PRO A 298 17.96 -4.67 10.97
C PRO A 298 17.62 -4.29 9.53
N ASP A 299 16.72 -5.07 8.88
CA ASP A 299 16.15 -4.72 7.59
C ASP A 299 15.13 -3.59 7.72
N VAL A 300 14.42 -3.57 8.84
CA VAL A 300 13.30 -2.65 9.09
C VAL A 300 13.42 -1.98 10.44
N LEU A 301 13.24 -0.68 10.47
CA LEU A 301 13.01 0.12 11.67
C LEU A 301 11.50 0.35 11.80
N ILE A 302 10.90 -0.05 12.93
CA ILE A 302 9.47 0.12 13.19
C ILE A 302 9.25 1.10 14.34
N GLY A 303 8.15 1.84 14.30
CA GLY A 303 7.75 2.77 15.34
C GLY A 303 6.34 3.32 15.13
N TRP A 304 5.91 4.22 15.99
CA TRP A 304 4.58 4.83 15.96
C TRP A 304 4.66 6.31 15.62
N ASN A 305 4.20 6.73 14.45
CA ASN A 305 4.48 8.03 13.83
C ASN A 305 5.98 8.28 13.57
N VAL A 306 6.72 7.22 13.45
CA VAL A 306 8.19 7.21 13.48
C VAL A 306 8.85 8.06 12.39
N VAL A 307 8.23 8.14 11.21
CA VAL A 307 8.80 8.93 10.10
C VAL A 307 8.58 10.42 10.32
N ASN A 308 7.38 10.84 10.73
CA ASN A 308 7.03 12.25 10.83
C ASN A 308 7.40 12.88 12.19
N PHE A 309 7.63 12.08 13.22
CA PHE A 309 8.06 12.55 14.54
C PHE A 309 9.50 12.14 14.86
N ASP A 310 9.76 10.89 15.18
CA ASP A 310 11.05 10.43 15.72
C ASP A 310 12.21 10.71 14.78
N LEU A 311 12.16 10.20 13.55
CA LEU A 311 13.23 10.41 12.57
C LEU A 311 13.39 11.90 12.20
N ARG A 312 12.29 12.67 12.14
CA ARG A 312 12.36 14.12 11.89
C ARG A 312 12.97 14.87 13.06
N CYS A 313 12.66 14.48 14.30
CA CYS A 313 13.29 15.04 15.48
C CYS A 313 14.81 14.72 15.49
N LEU A 314 15.18 13.45 15.30
CA LEU A 314 16.58 13.06 15.21
C LEU A 314 17.32 13.80 14.08
N GLN A 315 16.69 14.02 12.92
CA GLN A 315 17.30 14.83 11.84
C GLN A 315 17.55 16.26 12.30
N ARG A 316 16.58 16.94 12.96
CA ARG A 316 16.75 18.31 13.46
C ARG A 316 17.87 18.40 14.48
N VAL A 317 17.94 17.44 15.41
CA VAL A 317 19.02 17.38 16.41
C VAL A 317 20.37 17.15 15.72
N CYS A 318 20.45 16.25 14.74
CA CYS A 318 21.64 16.01 13.94
C CYS A 318 22.09 17.30 13.21
N ASP A 319 21.16 18.02 12.56
CA ASP A 319 21.46 19.27 11.86
C ASP A 319 22.02 20.33 12.81
N ARG A 320 21.39 20.50 14.00
CA ARG A 320 21.85 21.41 15.06
C ARG A 320 23.26 21.05 15.56
N LEU A 321 23.53 19.75 15.72
CA LEU A 321 24.82 19.23 16.17
C LEU A 321 25.85 19.11 15.03
N LYS A 322 25.51 19.46 13.79
CA LYS A 322 26.34 19.25 12.59
C LYS A 322 26.81 17.79 12.45
N MET A 323 25.88 16.86 12.65
CA MET A 323 26.04 15.42 12.44
C MET A 323 25.25 14.96 11.22
N LYS A 324 25.58 13.78 10.70
CA LYS A 324 24.79 13.10 9.68
C LYS A 324 23.95 12.01 10.31
N LEU A 325 22.67 11.97 10.01
CA LEU A 325 21.79 10.85 10.41
C LEU A 325 22.04 9.67 9.46
N SER A 326 23.04 8.84 9.78
CA SER A 326 23.56 7.75 8.93
C SER A 326 22.98 6.41 9.36
N LEU A 327 21.69 6.17 9.09
CA LEU A 327 20.98 4.94 9.39
C LEU A 327 21.10 3.87 8.29
N GLY A 328 21.66 4.22 7.13
CA GLY A 328 21.78 3.32 5.99
C GLY A 328 22.93 2.30 6.11
N ARG A 329 22.84 1.23 5.33
CA ARG A 329 23.92 0.23 5.17
C ARG A 329 25.08 0.82 4.38
N ALA A 330 26.29 0.54 4.81
CA ALA A 330 27.50 1.01 4.16
C ALA A 330 27.83 0.19 2.90
N THR A 331 28.07 0.89 1.79
CA THR A 331 28.73 0.32 0.61
C THR A 331 29.67 1.34 0.00
N ALA A 332 30.66 0.87 -0.73
CA ALA A 332 31.63 1.76 -1.40
C ALA A 332 30.91 2.73 -2.36
N GLY A 333 31.08 4.02 -2.16
CA GLY A 333 30.55 5.06 -3.04
C GLY A 333 29.06 5.39 -2.89
N GLN A 334 28.35 4.79 -1.92
CA GLN A 334 26.93 5.07 -1.68
C GLN A 334 26.72 5.88 -0.38
N PRO A 335 25.78 6.85 -0.35
CA PRO A 335 25.46 7.58 0.87
C PRO A 335 24.75 6.66 1.87
N GLN A 336 25.06 6.83 3.16
CA GLN A 336 24.40 6.12 4.27
C GLN A 336 23.32 6.98 4.94
N THR A 337 23.25 8.26 4.59
CA THR A 337 22.34 9.22 5.21
C THR A 337 20.92 9.05 4.75
N VAL A 338 19.98 9.34 5.65
CA VAL A 338 18.55 9.39 5.34
C VAL A 338 18.29 10.48 4.30
N ALA A 339 17.59 10.12 3.23
CA ALA A 339 17.13 11.07 2.22
C ALA A 339 15.66 11.42 2.45
N TRP A 340 15.34 12.71 2.46
CA TRP A 340 14.02 13.23 2.78
C TRP A 340 13.28 13.70 1.54
N ARG A 341 11.99 13.44 1.49
CA ARG A 341 11.07 13.96 0.48
C ARG A 341 9.76 14.39 1.15
N GLU A 342 9.37 15.63 0.92
CA GLU A 342 8.08 16.14 1.37
C GLU A 342 6.95 15.69 0.41
N ALA A 343 5.80 15.31 0.97
CA ALA A 343 4.61 15.05 0.18
C ALA A 343 4.06 16.39 -0.34
N ARG A 344 3.97 16.52 -1.66
CA ARG A 344 3.34 17.68 -2.29
C ARG A 344 1.87 17.39 -2.49
N GLU A 345 0.99 18.13 -1.85
CA GLU A 345 -0.42 18.17 -2.23
C GLU A 345 -0.61 19.02 -3.48
N ARG A 346 -1.43 18.54 -4.42
CA ARG A 346 -1.89 19.34 -5.54
C ARG A 346 -2.92 20.35 -5.02
N GLY A 347 -2.64 21.65 -5.16
CA GLY A 347 -3.57 22.72 -4.80
C GLY A 347 -2.99 23.83 -3.94
N GLY A 348 -1.69 23.84 -3.65
CA GLY A 348 -0.97 25.03 -3.17
C GLY A 348 -1.17 25.44 -1.71
N ALA A 349 -1.97 24.75 -0.92
CA ALA A 349 -2.03 24.96 0.51
C ALA A 349 -1.07 23.99 1.21
N GLN A 350 0.00 24.51 1.78
CA GLN A 350 0.86 23.79 2.73
C GLN A 350 0.02 23.36 3.92
N LYS A 351 -0.53 22.14 3.89
CA LYS A 351 -1.06 21.49 5.08
C LYS A 351 -0.02 20.53 5.59
N ASN A 352 0.48 20.82 6.78
CA ASN A 352 1.26 19.99 7.71
C ASN A 352 2.13 18.93 7.02
N GLY A 353 3.37 19.31 6.70
CA GLY A 353 4.32 18.56 5.89
C GLY A 353 4.41 17.08 6.28
N ARG A 354 3.82 16.22 5.45
CA ARG A 354 4.04 14.79 5.51
C ARG A 354 5.34 14.48 4.80
N PHE A 355 6.21 13.74 5.46
CA PHE A 355 7.53 13.40 4.93
C PHE A 355 7.64 11.92 4.62
N TYR A 356 8.52 11.61 3.68
CA TYR A 356 8.98 10.26 3.39
C TYR A 356 10.49 10.22 3.66
N ALA A 357 10.94 9.20 4.38
CA ALA A 357 12.34 8.93 4.67
C ALA A 357 12.79 7.74 3.81
N THR A 358 13.85 7.90 3.04
CA THR A 358 14.49 6.81 2.32
C THR A 358 15.82 6.50 2.99
N ILE A 359 15.94 5.32 3.56
CA ILE A 359 17.15 4.83 4.25
C ILE A 359 17.84 3.83 3.31
N PRO A 360 19.10 4.08 2.89
CA PRO A 360 19.81 3.16 2.04
C PRO A 360 19.94 1.76 2.67
N GLY A 361 19.39 0.74 2.02
CA GLY A 361 19.47 -0.64 2.49
C GLY A 361 18.56 -1.04 3.65
N ARG A 362 17.74 -0.13 4.14
CA ARG A 362 16.75 -0.38 5.20
C ARG A 362 15.42 0.27 4.86
N CYS A 363 14.41 -0.06 5.64
CA CYS A 363 13.08 0.53 5.52
C CYS A 363 12.61 1.04 6.89
N ALA A 364 11.98 2.21 6.94
CA ALA A 364 11.27 2.66 8.13
C ALA A 364 9.76 2.44 7.95
N LEU A 365 9.13 1.69 8.85
CA LEU A 365 7.71 1.39 8.79
C LEU A 365 6.97 2.02 9.97
N ASP A 366 5.97 2.81 9.64
CA ASP A 366 5.11 3.51 10.57
C ASP A 366 3.84 2.70 10.86
N GLY A 367 3.60 2.36 12.13
CA GLY A 367 2.45 1.55 12.54
C GLY A 367 1.11 2.21 12.21
N ILE A 368 0.98 3.54 12.42
CA ILE A 368 -0.25 4.29 12.09
C ILE A 368 -0.58 4.14 10.60
N GLU A 369 0.40 4.37 9.75
CA GLU A 369 0.21 4.36 8.33
C GLU A 369 -0.07 2.95 7.76
N LEU A 370 0.55 1.93 8.34
CA LEU A 370 0.27 0.54 7.97
C LEU A 370 -1.15 0.13 8.37
N MET A 371 -1.59 0.45 9.59
CA MET A 371 -2.93 0.13 10.04
C MET A 371 -4.01 0.85 9.21
N ARG A 372 -3.78 2.14 8.90
CA ARG A 372 -4.66 2.87 7.96
C ARG A 372 -4.68 2.22 6.57
N SER A 373 -3.53 1.77 6.07
CA SER A 373 -3.44 1.06 4.79
C SER A 373 -4.14 -0.29 4.82
N ALA A 374 -4.19 -0.95 5.97
CA ALA A 374 -4.89 -2.20 6.20
C ALA A 374 -6.38 -2.01 6.56
N THR A 375 -6.88 -0.76 6.46
CA THR A 375 -8.28 -0.38 6.69
C THR A 375 -8.78 -0.56 8.13
N TYR A 376 -7.88 -0.55 9.13
CA TYR A 376 -8.29 -0.48 10.52
C TYR A 376 -8.96 0.86 10.83
N ALA A 377 -9.97 0.83 11.68
CA ALA A 377 -10.69 1.99 12.17
C ALA A 377 -10.67 1.98 13.71
N PHE A 378 -10.11 3.04 14.30
CA PHE A 378 -10.06 3.27 15.73
C PHE A 378 -10.66 4.65 16.02
N GLU A 379 -11.08 4.90 17.25
CA GLU A 379 -11.52 6.23 17.69
C GLU A 379 -10.45 7.29 17.36
N ASN A 380 -9.19 6.97 17.68
CA ASN A 380 -8.00 7.69 17.23
C ASN A 380 -6.83 6.72 17.08
N PHE A 381 -5.78 7.14 16.36
CA PHE A 381 -4.58 6.33 16.12
C PHE A 381 -3.45 6.62 17.09
N SER A 382 -3.77 7.05 18.34
CA SER A 382 -2.72 7.13 19.39
C SER A 382 -2.24 5.72 19.75
N LEU A 383 -0.97 5.58 20.12
CA LEU A 383 -0.42 4.28 20.54
C LEU A 383 -1.20 3.73 21.73
N GLU A 384 -1.65 4.59 22.65
CA GLU A 384 -2.47 4.22 23.80
C GLU A 384 -3.80 3.57 23.40
N THR A 385 -4.59 4.25 22.53
CA THR A 385 -5.90 3.74 22.08
C THR A 385 -5.73 2.41 21.34
N VAL A 386 -4.81 2.35 20.39
CA VAL A 386 -4.60 1.15 19.58
C VAL A 386 -4.06 -0.01 20.42
N ALA A 387 -3.12 0.24 21.33
CA ALA A 387 -2.59 -0.80 22.22
C ALA A 387 -3.69 -1.37 23.15
N ARG A 388 -4.55 -0.52 23.73
CA ARG A 388 -5.68 -0.99 24.54
C ARG A 388 -6.65 -1.86 23.75
N GLU A 389 -7.03 -1.43 22.55
CA GLU A 389 -7.97 -2.19 21.71
C GLU A 389 -7.35 -3.48 21.16
N VAL A 390 -6.11 -3.41 20.68
CA VAL A 390 -5.43 -4.54 20.06
C VAL A 390 -4.87 -5.49 21.13
N LEU A 391 -4.11 -4.99 22.12
CA LEU A 391 -3.35 -5.83 23.06
C LEU A 391 -4.07 -6.04 24.40
N GLY A 392 -5.08 -5.24 24.72
CA GLY A 392 -5.73 -5.22 26.05
C GLY A 392 -4.89 -4.55 27.14
N ARG A 393 -3.79 -3.87 26.77
CA ARG A 393 -2.91 -3.10 27.66
C ARG A 393 -2.46 -1.81 26.99
N GLY A 394 -2.13 -0.77 27.76
CA GLY A 394 -1.73 0.55 27.27
C GLY A 394 -0.38 1.00 27.80
N LYS A 395 -0.09 2.27 27.63
CA LYS A 395 1.12 2.95 28.12
C LYS A 395 1.16 2.98 29.67
N LEU A 396 2.35 3.18 30.21
CA LEU A 396 2.57 3.28 31.66
C LEU A 396 2.07 4.61 32.28
N VAL A 397 1.84 5.64 31.45
CA VAL A 397 1.38 6.96 31.88
C VAL A 397 -0.02 7.20 31.33
N ASP A 398 -1.01 7.34 32.23
CA ASP A 398 -2.45 7.40 31.88
C ASP A 398 -2.93 8.79 31.43
N ASN A 399 -2.28 9.90 31.86
CA ASN A 399 -2.79 11.24 31.65
C ASN A 399 -2.23 11.90 30.38
N VAL A 400 -3.05 11.92 29.31
CA VAL A 400 -2.66 12.43 27.98
C VAL A 400 -2.35 13.93 27.98
N GLU A 401 -3.08 14.73 28.77
CA GLU A 401 -2.97 16.21 28.78
C GLU A 401 -1.72 16.71 29.51
N GLN A 402 -1.17 15.94 30.44
CA GLN A 402 -0.01 16.32 31.26
C GLN A 402 1.26 15.55 30.88
N ARG A 403 1.19 14.69 29.88
CA ARG A 403 2.29 13.78 29.49
C ARG A 403 3.63 14.49 29.27
N GLY A 404 3.66 15.62 28.58
CA GLY A 404 4.90 16.36 28.33
C GLY A 404 5.58 16.84 29.62
N ALA A 405 4.81 17.42 30.54
CA ALA A 405 5.33 17.87 31.84
C ALA A 405 5.76 16.68 32.72
N GLU A 406 5.10 15.54 32.61
CA GLU A 406 5.46 14.33 33.34
C GLU A 406 6.79 13.74 32.79
N ILE A 407 6.99 13.71 31.47
CA ILE A 407 8.25 13.30 30.85
C ILE A 407 9.40 14.21 31.31
N ASP A 408 9.21 15.54 31.33
CA ASP A 408 10.21 16.49 31.83
C ASP A 408 10.53 16.22 33.32
N THR A 409 9.51 15.91 34.12
CA THR A 409 9.66 15.57 35.56
C THR A 409 10.44 14.25 35.71
N LEU A 410 10.07 13.21 34.99
CA LEU A 410 10.78 11.92 35.01
C LEU A 410 12.23 12.05 34.55
N PHE A 411 12.49 12.83 33.52
CA PHE A 411 13.84 13.11 33.05
C PHE A 411 14.70 13.79 34.12
N ALA A 412 14.13 14.73 34.88
CA ALA A 412 14.83 15.44 35.93
C ALA A 412 15.01 14.62 37.22
N GLN A 413 14.04 13.78 37.60
CA GLN A 413 13.97 13.15 38.92
C GLN A 413 14.19 11.63 38.89
N ASP A 414 13.70 10.91 37.86
CA ASP A 414 13.75 9.45 37.76
C ASP A 414 13.98 8.96 36.32
N LYS A 415 15.22 8.99 35.88
CA LYS A 415 15.61 8.51 34.56
C LYS A 415 15.35 7.00 34.35
N ALA A 416 15.28 6.21 35.42
CA ALA A 416 14.95 4.80 35.32
C ALA A 416 13.47 4.59 34.97
N ALA A 417 12.57 5.38 35.58
CA ALA A 417 11.15 5.36 35.23
C ALA A 417 10.93 5.84 33.79
N LEU A 418 11.60 6.93 33.36
CA LEU A 418 11.55 7.39 31.97
C LEU A 418 12.05 6.34 30.98
N ALA A 419 13.12 5.64 31.32
CA ALA A 419 13.66 4.55 30.48
C ALA A 419 12.67 3.37 30.36
N ARG A 420 11.98 3.00 31.46
CA ARG A 420 10.93 1.97 31.41
C ARG A 420 9.77 2.39 30.53
N TYR A 421 9.36 3.66 30.64
CA TYR A 421 8.31 4.23 29.81
C TYR A 421 8.67 4.17 28.32
N ASN A 422 9.84 4.71 27.94
CA ASN A 422 10.31 4.72 26.55
C ASN A 422 10.46 3.29 25.98
N LEU A 423 10.96 2.34 26.78
CA LEU A 423 11.09 0.93 26.36
C LEU A 423 9.73 0.25 26.22
N GLU A 424 8.76 0.58 27.09
CA GLU A 424 7.41 0.03 26.97
C GLU A 424 6.71 0.51 25.69
N ASP A 425 6.89 1.77 25.29
CA ASP A 425 6.38 2.26 24.00
C ASP A 425 6.96 1.45 22.82
N CYS A 426 8.26 1.16 22.84
CA CYS A 426 8.88 0.27 21.83
C CYS A 426 8.26 -1.14 21.82
N LYS A 427 7.98 -1.72 23.01
CA LYS A 427 7.35 -3.04 23.14
C LYS A 427 5.91 -3.06 22.67
N LEU A 428 5.13 -2.03 23.00
CA LEU A 428 3.76 -1.91 22.51
C LEU A 428 3.70 -1.90 20.97
N VAL A 429 4.58 -1.13 20.34
CA VAL A 429 4.70 -1.10 18.88
C VAL A 429 5.06 -2.48 18.34
N TRP A 430 6.07 -3.13 18.93
CA TRP A 430 6.48 -4.48 18.52
C TRP A 430 5.33 -5.48 18.60
N ASP A 431 4.62 -5.50 19.73
CA ASP A 431 3.53 -6.45 19.96
C ASP A 431 2.31 -6.20 19.06
N ILE A 432 2.01 -4.93 18.73
CA ILE A 432 0.99 -4.59 17.73
C ILE A 432 1.41 -5.12 16.36
N PHE A 433 2.67 -4.88 15.93
CA PHE A 433 3.18 -5.39 14.66
C PHE A 433 3.13 -6.92 14.59
N ALA A 434 3.47 -7.59 15.68
CA ALA A 434 3.45 -9.06 15.75
C ALA A 434 2.02 -9.61 15.74
N LYS A 435 1.11 -9.06 16.55
CA LYS A 435 -0.28 -9.54 16.68
C LYS A 435 -1.06 -9.34 15.39
N GLU A 436 -0.97 -8.15 14.80
CA GLU A 436 -1.69 -7.79 13.57
C GLU A 436 -0.90 -8.15 12.30
N ARG A 437 0.29 -8.76 12.45
CA ARG A 437 1.16 -9.20 11.36
C ARG A 437 1.39 -8.10 10.31
N LEU A 438 1.64 -6.88 10.77
CA LEU A 438 1.72 -5.69 9.90
C LEU A 438 2.91 -5.74 8.95
N LEU A 439 4.01 -6.40 9.34
CA LEU A 439 5.17 -6.56 8.49
C LEU A 439 4.87 -7.47 7.29
N GLU A 440 4.21 -8.60 7.54
CA GLU A 440 3.76 -9.51 6.48
C GLU A 440 2.75 -8.83 5.55
N PHE A 441 1.82 -8.05 6.10
CA PHE A 441 0.90 -7.25 5.29
C PHE A 441 1.64 -6.27 4.37
N ALA A 442 2.67 -5.58 4.87
CA ALA A 442 3.49 -4.67 4.07
C ALA A 442 4.24 -5.40 2.94
N ILE A 443 4.80 -6.58 3.24
CA ILE A 443 5.48 -7.44 2.25
C ILE A 443 4.50 -7.86 1.15
N GLU A 444 3.33 -8.40 1.51
CA GLU A 444 2.32 -8.82 0.53
C GLU A 444 1.83 -7.66 -0.33
N LYS A 445 1.57 -6.50 0.27
CA LYS A 445 1.22 -5.28 -0.47
C LYS A 445 2.30 -4.92 -1.50
N SER A 446 3.58 -4.95 -1.12
CA SER A 446 4.69 -4.66 -2.04
C SER A 446 4.80 -5.71 -3.16
N VAL A 447 4.65 -6.99 -2.84
CA VAL A 447 4.67 -8.09 -3.81
C VAL A 447 3.52 -8.00 -4.81
N LEU A 448 2.33 -7.64 -4.36
CA LEU A 448 1.14 -7.54 -5.21
C LEU A 448 1.13 -6.29 -6.10
N THR A 449 1.64 -5.16 -5.61
CA THR A 449 1.48 -3.85 -6.25
C THR A 449 2.75 -3.27 -6.86
N GLY A 450 3.92 -3.79 -6.49
CA GLY A 450 5.20 -3.18 -6.86
C GLY A 450 5.53 -1.89 -6.10
N LEU A 451 4.70 -1.45 -5.17
CA LEU A 451 5.02 -0.30 -4.33
C LEU A 451 6.22 -0.59 -3.43
N ALA A 452 7.01 0.42 -3.13
CA ALA A 452 8.07 0.30 -2.14
C ALA A 452 7.47 -0.04 -0.76
N LEU A 453 8.20 -0.80 0.05
CA LEU A 453 7.73 -1.31 1.34
C LEU A 453 7.30 -0.18 2.29
N ASP A 454 8.01 0.96 2.27
CA ASP A 454 7.76 2.17 3.05
C ASP A 454 6.72 3.12 2.42
N ARG A 455 6.06 2.70 1.34
CA ARG A 455 5.07 3.55 0.67
C ARG A 455 3.68 3.32 1.23
N TYR A 456 3.21 4.29 1.99
CA TYR A 456 1.86 4.34 2.52
C TYR A 456 0.89 4.96 1.53
N GLY A 457 -0.36 4.49 1.51
CA GLY A 457 -1.33 4.89 0.50
C GLY A 457 -0.84 4.48 -0.90
N GLY A 458 -1.02 5.37 -1.89
CA GLY A 458 -0.43 5.18 -3.21
C GLY A 458 -1.19 4.22 -4.11
N SER A 459 -2.52 4.05 -3.90
CA SER A 459 -3.36 3.21 -4.77
C SER A 459 -3.27 3.62 -6.25
N VAL A 460 -3.15 4.93 -6.54
CA VAL A 460 -2.89 5.42 -7.90
C VAL A 460 -1.56 4.89 -8.44
N ALA A 461 -0.50 4.95 -7.65
CA ALA A 461 0.81 4.43 -8.08
C ALA A 461 0.82 2.90 -8.19
N ALA A 462 0.01 2.20 -7.39
CA ALA A 462 -0.19 0.75 -7.52
C ALA A 462 -0.89 0.40 -8.84
N LEU A 463 -1.94 1.14 -9.19
CA LEU A 463 -2.59 0.99 -10.49
C LEU A 463 -1.62 1.26 -11.63
N ASP A 464 -0.90 2.38 -11.62
CA ASP A 464 0.12 2.70 -12.62
C ASP A 464 1.15 1.57 -12.76
N PHE A 465 1.64 1.06 -11.64
CA PHE A 465 2.67 0.01 -11.64
C PHE A 465 2.21 -1.28 -12.30
N LEU A 466 0.95 -1.64 -12.10
CA LEU A 466 0.36 -2.86 -12.68
C LEU A 466 -0.15 -2.65 -14.11
N TYR A 467 -0.66 -1.47 -14.41
CA TYR A 467 -1.37 -1.16 -15.65
C TYR A 467 -0.42 -0.76 -16.78
N LEU A 468 0.53 0.18 -16.54
CA LEU A 468 1.37 0.74 -17.61
C LEU A 468 2.19 -0.30 -18.39
N PRO A 469 2.87 -1.27 -17.77
CA PRO A 469 3.63 -2.26 -18.55
C PRO A 469 2.73 -3.15 -19.43
N ARG A 470 1.49 -3.40 -18.99
CA ARG A 470 0.49 -4.13 -19.78
C ARG A 470 -0.03 -3.28 -20.94
N LEU A 471 -0.26 -1.99 -20.69
CA LEU A 471 -0.67 -1.03 -21.70
C LEU A 471 0.36 -0.93 -22.83
N HIS A 472 1.66 -0.88 -22.50
CA HIS A 472 2.73 -0.90 -23.49
C HIS A 472 2.73 -2.19 -24.32
N ARG A 473 2.44 -3.34 -23.73
CA ARG A 473 2.32 -4.63 -24.47
C ARG A 473 1.11 -4.65 -25.41
N LYS A 474 0.06 -3.87 -25.12
CA LYS A 474 -1.08 -3.66 -26.02
C LYS A 474 -0.82 -2.57 -27.08
N GLY A 475 0.36 -1.94 -27.07
CA GLY A 475 0.77 -0.94 -28.07
C GLY A 475 0.34 0.49 -27.77
N PHE A 476 0.03 0.82 -26.53
CA PHE A 476 -0.43 2.14 -26.11
C PHE A 476 0.43 2.75 -25.01
N VAL A 477 0.42 4.08 -24.92
CA VAL A 477 0.97 4.86 -23.82
C VAL A 477 -0.15 5.58 -23.07
N ALA A 478 0.01 5.75 -21.77
CA ALA A 478 -0.97 6.40 -20.93
C ALA A 478 -0.88 7.93 -21.04
N PRO A 479 -2.00 8.66 -20.85
CA PRO A 479 -2.00 10.12 -20.79
C PRO A 479 -1.16 10.65 -19.61
N ALA A 480 -0.86 11.94 -19.63
CA ALA A 480 -0.18 12.61 -18.53
C ALA A 480 -1.05 12.59 -17.26
N GLN A 481 -0.42 12.52 -16.11
CA GLN A 481 -1.13 12.65 -14.84
C GLN A 481 -1.77 14.05 -14.74
N GLY A 482 -3.08 14.10 -14.47
CA GLY A 482 -3.87 15.34 -14.36
C GLY A 482 -4.40 15.90 -15.66
N SER A 483 -4.37 15.13 -16.77
CA SER A 483 -5.04 15.47 -18.03
C SER A 483 -6.52 15.08 -18.05
N GLY A 484 -7.03 14.38 -17.02
CA GLY A 484 -8.41 13.91 -16.97
C GLY A 484 -9.43 15.03 -16.73
N ASP A 485 -10.66 14.77 -17.13
CA ASP A 485 -11.80 15.67 -16.92
C ASP A 485 -12.26 15.64 -15.45
N THR A 486 -12.24 16.81 -14.81
CA THR A 486 -12.67 17.01 -13.42
C THR A 486 -14.02 17.70 -13.29
N THR A 487 -14.70 17.97 -14.40
CA THR A 487 -15.91 18.81 -14.41
C THR A 487 -17.15 18.14 -13.83
N ASN A 488 -17.23 16.82 -13.87
CA ASN A 488 -18.38 16.08 -13.37
C ASN A 488 -18.01 15.17 -12.20
N VAL A 489 -18.70 15.32 -11.08
CA VAL A 489 -18.57 14.45 -9.91
C VAL A 489 -19.52 13.27 -10.08
N SER A 490 -18.98 12.05 -10.16
CA SER A 490 -19.80 10.85 -10.16
C SER A 490 -20.46 10.63 -8.79
N PRO A 491 -21.74 10.20 -8.73
CA PRO A 491 -22.39 9.88 -7.47
C PRO A 491 -21.67 8.73 -6.76
N GLY A 492 -21.68 8.73 -5.43
CA GLY A 492 -21.17 7.61 -4.61
C GLY A 492 -22.05 6.38 -4.68
N GLY A 493 -21.87 5.44 -3.73
CA GLY A 493 -22.72 4.26 -3.57
C GLY A 493 -24.17 4.66 -3.29
N TYR A 494 -25.12 3.90 -3.82
CA TYR A 494 -26.54 4.13 -3.61
C TYR A 494 -27.03 3.51 -2.30
N VAL A 495 -27.76 4.29 -1.53
CA VAL A 495 -28.41 3.82 -0.31
C VAL A 495 -29.90 3.88 -0.51
N LEU A 496 -30.57 2.73 -0.46
CA LEU A 496 -32.03 2.63 -0.52
C LEU A 496 -32.66 3.41 0.65
N ASP A 497 -33.89 3.83 0.48
CA ASP A 497 -34.69 4.28 1.60
C ASP A 497 -34.93 3.11 2.55
N SER A 498 -34.91 3.39 3.84
CA SER A 498 -35.06 2.38 4.87
C SER A 498 -36.43 2.47 5.53
N ASP A 499 -37.03 1.30 5.81
CA ASP A 499 -38.24 1.20 6.59
C ASP A 499 -37.87 1.19 8.08
N PRO A 500 -38.30 2.19 8.88
CA PRO A 500 -38.01 2.19 10.30
C PRO A 500 -38.89 1.19 11.05
N GLY A 501 -38.35 0.57 12.10
CA GLY A 501 -39.10 -0.37 12.90
C GLY A 501 -38.23 -1.44 13.56
N ILE A 502 -38.92 -2.39 14.23
CA ILE A 502 -38.33 -3.59 14.78
C ILE A 502 -38.88 -4.76 13.98
N PHE A 503 -37.99 -5.55 13.40
CA PHE A 503 -38.33 -6.67 12.52
C PHE A 503 -37.78 -7.98 13.06
N ASP A 504 -38.50 -9.07 12.77
CA ASP A 504 -38.04 -10.44 13.02
C ASP A 504 -37.49 -11.02 11.70
N ASP A 505 -36.48 -11.86 11.80
CA ASP A 505 -35.92 -12.63 10.67
C ASP A 505 -35.56 -11.77 9.44
N VAL A 506 -34.64 -10.83 9.65
CA VAL A 506 -34.05 -10.03 8.57
C VAL A 506 -32.74 -10.67 8.10
N VAL A 507 -32.61 -10.92 6.81
CA VAL A 507 -31.38 -11.44 6.21
C VAL A 507 -30.69 -10.38 5.37
N VAL A 508 -29.36 -10.43 5.38
CA VAL A 508 -28.51 -9.60 4.51
C VAL A 508 -28.03 -10.47 3.36
N LEU A 509 -28.35 -10.04 2.15
CA LEU A 509 -27.79 -10.56 0.91
C LEU A 509 -26.84 -9.52 0.35
N ASP A 510 -25.59 -9.91 0.06
CA ASP A 510 -24.51 -9.02 -0.35
C ASP A 510 -23.90 -9.45 -1.68
N PHE A 511 -23.61 -8.48 -2.55
CA PHE A 511 -22.87 -8.75 -3.78
C PHE A 511 -21.40 -8.94 -3.48
N LYS A 512 -20.85 -10.08 -3.82
CA LYS A 512 -19.42 -10.37 -3.68
C LYS A 512 -18.57 -9.37 -4.46
N SER A 513 -18.02 -8.39 -3.75
CA SER A 513 -17.16 -7.35 -4.32
C SER A 513 -17.81 -6.65 -5.54
N LEU A 514 -18.94 -5.97 -5.37
CA LEU A 514 -19.79 -5.42 -6.43
C LEU A 514 -19.02 -4.63 -7.50
N TYR A 515 -18.21 -3.64 -7.12
CA TYR A 515 -17.50 -2.82 -8.11
C TYR A 515 -16.46 -3.58 -8.92
N PRO A 516 -15.62 -4.44 -8.35
CA PRO A 516 -14.80 -5.39 -9.11
C PRO A 516 -15.60 -6.29 -10.06
N SER A 517 -16.77 -6.77 -9.63
CA SER A 517 -17.66 -7.58 -10.47
C SER A 517 -18.22 -6.78 -11.66
N ILE A 518 -18.61 -5.52 -11.45
CA ILE A 518 -19.05 -4.60 -12.52
C ILE A 518 -17.91 -4.36 -13.51
N ILE A 519 -16.72 -4.05 -13.03
CA ILE A 519 -15.54 -3.82 -13.90
C ILE A 519 -15.29 -5.04 -14.78
N ARG A 520 -15.36 -6.25 -14.23
CA ARG A 520 -15.16 -7.51 -14.97
C ARG A 520 -16.28 -7.78 -15.97
N THR A 521 -17.53 -7.60 -15.56
CA THR A 521 -18.71 -7.92 -16.37
C THR A 521 -18.85 -6.97 -17.57
N PHE A 522 -18.68 -5.69 -17.34
CA PHE A 522 -18.93 -4.65 -18.35
C PHE A 522 -17.68 -4.08 -18.96
N HIS A 523 -16.51 -4.73 -18.76
CA HIS A 523 -15.21 -4.34 -19.29
C HIS A 523 -14.85 -2.88 -19.02
N VAL A 524 -15.20 -2.34 -17.85
CA VAL A 524 -14.93 -0.94 -17.50
C VAL A 524 -13.42 -0.75 -17.32
N ASP A 525 -12.78 -0.22 -18.34
CA ASP A 525 -11.32 -0.15 -18.44
C ASP A 525 -10.89 1.05 -19.28
N PRO A 526 -9.81 1.78 -18.90
CA PRO A 526 -9.31 2.93 -19.66
C PRO A 526 -8.95 2.61 -21.12
N LEU A 527 -8.30 1.48 -21.37
CA LEU A 527 -7.95 1.07 -22.74
C LEU A 527 -9.19 0.64 -23.52
N ALA A 528 -10.10 -0.13 -22.90
CA ALA A 528 -11.34 -0.56 -23.55
C ALA A 528 -12.23 0.65 -23.92
N LEU A 529 -12.25 1.72 -23.09
CA LEU A 529 -12.92 2.98 -23.42
C LEU A 529 -12.27 3.66 -24.65
N ALA A 530 -10.94 3.69 -24.74
CA ALA A 530 -10.24 4.26 -25.88
C ALA A 530 -10.40 3.45 -27.16
N LEU A 531 -10.56 2.13 -27.06
CA LEU A 531 -10.75 1.21 -28.20
C LEU A 531 -12.20 1.15 -28.69
N ALA A 532 -13.17 1.56 -27.90
CA ALA A 532 -14.60 1.46 -28.20
C ALA A 532 -14.98 2.18 -29.52
N VAL A 533 -14.27 3.24 -29.88
CA VAL A 533 -14.48 3.99 -31.13
C VAL A 533 -14.40 3.11 -32.38
N ASN A 534 -13.67 2.00 -32.32
CA ASN A 534 -13.50 1.05 -33.42
C ASN A 534 -14.24 -0.27 -33.19
N GLU A 535 -15.03 -0.37 -32.09
CA GLU A 535 -15.78 -1.59 -31.74
C GLU A 535 -17.16 -1.58 -32.41
N PRO A 536 -17.49 -2.54 -33.27
CA PRO A 536 -18.79 -2.55 -33.98
C PRO A 536 -20.00 -2.67 -33.04
N LYS A 537 -19.84 -3.32 -31.89
CA LYS A 537 -20.89 -3.51 -30.88
C LYS A 537 -20.29 -3.32 -29.50
N PRO A 538 -20.00 -2.10 -29.08
CA PRO A 538 -19.43 -1.85 -27.76
C PRO A 538 -20.36 -2.28 -26.64
N ILE A 539 -19.81 -2.48 -25.44
CA ILE A 539 -20.57 -2.69 -24.21
C ILE A 539 -20.97 -1.31 -23.71
N GLU A 540 -22.28 -1.09 -23.55
CA GLU A 540 -22.81 0.19 -23.09
C GLU A 540 -22.54 0.42 -21.60
N GLY A 541 -21.97 1.59 -21.29
CA GLY A 541 -21.79 2.12 -19.95
C GLY A 541 -22.77 3.25 -19.63
N PHE A 542 -22.32 4.23 -18.87
CA PHE A 542 -23.09 5.41 -18.47
C PHE A 542 -22.38 6.70 -18.89
N ASP A 543 -23.14 7.78 -19.01
CA ASP A 543 -22.66 9.12 -19.39
C ASP A 543 -21.89 9.12 -20.75
N GLY A 544 -22.33 8.30 -21.68
CA GLY A 544 -21.67 8.13 -22.99
C GLY A 544 -20.41 7.26 -22.94
N GLY A 545 -20.20 6.50 -21.85
CA GLY A 545 -19.15 5.49 -21.78
C GLY A 545 -19.52 4.27 -22.62
N GLU A 546 -18.63 3.86 -23.49
CA GLU A 546 -18.68 2.64 -24.28
C GLU A 546 -17.38 1.88 -24.14
N PHE A 547 -17.41 0.55 -24.09
CA PHE A 547 -16.24 -0.27 -23.86
C PHE A 547 -16.07 -1.35 -24.92
N ALA A 548 -14.85 -1.52 -25.40
CA ALA A 548 -14.51 -2.61 -26.30
C ALA A 548 -14.63 -3.97 -25.61
N ARG A 549 -14.99 -5.00 -26.38
CA ARG A 549 -15.19 -6.37 -25.87
C ARG A 549 -13.89 -7.13 -25.63
N GLY A 550 -12.81 -6.76 -26.35
CA GLY A 550 -11.48 -7.33 -26.19
C GLY A 550 -10.52 -6.38 -25.47
N ASP A 551 -9.27 -6.81 -25.29
CA ASP A 551 -8.11 -6.00 -24.89
C ASP A 551 -8.27 -5.15 -23.60
N ALA A 552 -9.16 -5.51 -22.70
CA ALA A 552 -9.34 -4.84 -21.41
C ALA A 552 -8.30 -5.33 -20.38
N ILE A 553 -7.56 -4.40 -19.79
CA ILE A 553 -6.47 -4.71 -18.85
C ILE A 553 -7.00 -4.87 -17.40
N LEU A 554 -7.83 -3.95 -16.94
CA LEU A 554 -8.30 -3.92 -15.56
C LEU A 554 -9.18 -5.14 -15.20
N PRO A 555 -10.12 -5.59 -16.05
CA PRO A 555 -10.85 -6.84 -15.85
C PRO A 555 -9.95 -8.06 -15.68
N GLU A 556 -8.88 -8.19 -16.50
CA GLU A 556 -7.91 -9.28 -16.40
C GLU A 556 -7.10 -9.22 -15.09
N LEU A 557 -6.69 -8.02 -14.66
CA LEU A 557 -6.00 -7.79 -13.38
C LEU A 557 -6.89 -8.20 -12.20
N ILE A 558 -8.16 -7.76 -12.20
CA ILE A 558 -9.12 -8.10 -11.16
C ILE A 558 -9.39 -9.61 -11.14
N ALA A 559 -9.58 -10.25 -12.30
CA ALA A 559 -9.79 -11.69 -12.39
C ALA A 559 -8.63 -12.48 -11.76
N THR A 560 -7.40 -12.06 -12.03
CA THR A 560 -6.20 -12.71 -11.48
C THR A 560 -6.08 -12.51 -9.97
N LEU A 561 -6.34 -11.28 -9.47
CA LEU A 561 -6.33 -10.98 -8.05
C LEU A 561 -7.46 -11.73 -7.32
N TRP A 562 -8.63 -11.84 -7.94
CA TRP A 562 -9.76 -12.58 -7.38
C TRP A 562 -9.42 -14.07 -7.17
N ALA A 563 -8.92 -14.72 -8.23
CA ALA A 563 -8.51 -16.11 -8.14
C ALA A 563 -7.41 -16.34 -7.07
N ALA A 564 -6.46 -15.40 -6.97
CA ALA A 564 -5.43 -15.44 -5.92
C ALA A 564 -6.03 -15.28 -4.51
N ARG A 565 -7.06 -14.42 -4.36
CA ARG A 565 -7.78 -14.25 -3.08
C ARG A 565 -8.53 -15.51 -2.66
N ASP A 566 -9.22 -16.15 -3.59
CA ASP A 566 -9.95 -17.38 -3.29
C ASP A 566 -9.00 -18.51 -2.85
N GLN A 567 -7.84 -18.62 -3.51
CA GLN A 567 -6.78 -19.53 -3.05
C GLN A 567 -6.22 -19.19 -1.68
N ALA A 568 -6.02 -17.90 -1.39
CA ALA A 568 -5.56 -17.46 -0.06
C ALA A 568 -6.58 -17.82 1.02
N LYS A 569 -7.89 -17.66 0.74
CA LYS A 569 -8.97 -18.10 1.64
C LYS A 569 -8.93 -19.61 1.90
N LEU A 570 -8.80 -20.42 0.83
CA LEU A 570 -8.70 -21.88 0.95
C LEU A 570 -7.47 -22.33 1.73
N ALA A 571 -6.36 -21.61 1.62
CA ALA A 571 -5.13 -21.87 2.36
C ALA A 571 -5.14 -21.32 3.80
N GLY A 572 -6.21 -20.63 4.23
CA GLY A 572 -6.28 -19.97 5.53
C GLY A 572 -5.35 -18.73 5.67
N ASP A 573 -4.83 -18.21 4.56
CA ASP A 573 -3.97 -17.02 4.55
C ASP A 573 -4.82 -15.74 4.59
N ALA A 574 -5.21 -15.35 5.80
CA ALA A 574 -6.06 -14.20 6.04
C ALA A 574 -5.39 -12.89 5.59
N ILE A 575 -4.06 -12.76 5.74
CA ILE A 575 -3.31 -11.54 5.39
C ILE A 575 -3.26 -11.32 3.90
N MET A 576 -2.90 -12.35 3.15
CA MET A 576 -2.92 -12.31 1.69
C MET A 576 -4.33 -11.99 1.18
N SER A 577 -5.36 -12.67 1.71
CA SER A 577 -6.76 -12.45 1.35
C SER A 577 -7.20 -11.01 1.63
N GLN A 578 -6.81 -10.43 2.77
CA GLN A 578 -7.11 -9.04 3.14
C GLN A 578 -6.38 -8.05 2.24
N ALA A 579 -5.07 -8.23 2.02
CA ALA A 579 -4.27 -7.37 1.15
C ALA A 579 -4.86 -7.31 -0.28
N ILE A 580 -5.22 -8.47 -0.84
CA ILE A 580 -5.83 -8.54 -2.17
C ILE A 580 -7.19 -7.84 -2.19
N LYS A 581 -8.04 -8.04 -1.16
CA LYS A 581 -9.35 -7.37 -1.05
C LYS A 581 -9.20 -5.85 -1.09
N ILE A 582 -8.27 -5.30 -0.33
CA ILE A 582 -8.01 -3.86 -0.27
C ILE A 582 -7.56 -3.33 -1.63
N ILE A 583 -6.64 -4.03 -2.31
CA ILE A 583 -6.13 -3.62 -3.62
C ILE A 583 -7.26 -3.62 -4.66
N MET A 584 -8.04 -4.69 -4.74
CA MET A 584 -9.15 -4.81 -5.70
C MET A 584 -10.18 -3.70 -5.51
N ASN A 585 -10.60 -3.44 -4.26
CA ASN A 585 -11.58 -2.40 -3.96
C ASN A 585 -11.03 -0.98 -4.18
N SER A 586 -9.71 -0.79 -4.08
CA SER A 586 -9.09 0.51 -4.31
C SER A 586 -9.12 0.96 -5.77
N PHE A 587 -9.18 0.05 -6.74
CA PHE A 587 -9.14 0.40 -8.17
C PHE A 587 -10.28 1.30 -8.60
N TYR A 588 -11.49 1.04 -8.13
CA TYR A 588 -12.63 1.93 -8.36
C TYR A 588 -12.35 3.36 -7.84
N GLY A 589 -11.98 3.48 -6.56
CA GLY A 589 -11.70 4.78 -5.94
C GLY A 589 -10.55 5.52 -6.62
N VAL A 590 -9.56 4.80 -7.14
CA VAL A 590 -8.43 5.37 -7.88
C VAL A 590 -8.87 6.03 -9.17
N LEU A 591 -9.71 5.38 -9.97
CA LEU A 591 -10.20 5.93 -11.25
C LEU A 591 -10.94 7.25 -11.06
N GLY A 592 -11.56 7.49 -9.89
CA GLY A 592 -12.27 8.73 -9.55
C GLY A 592 -11.41 9.82 -8.89
N THR A 593 -10.09 9.62 -8.74
CA THR A 593 -9.23 10.63 -8.08
C THR A 593 -8.55 11.55 -9.08
N SER A 594 -8.45 12.85 -8.75
CA SER A 594 -7.75 13.86 -9.56
C SER A 594 -6.25 13.55 -9.78
N GLY A 595 -5.69 12.62 -8.99
CA GLY A 595 -4.33 12.13 -9.13
C GLY A 595 -4.16 11.02 -10.16
N CYS A 596 -5.24 10.39 -10.60
CA CYS A 596 -5.22 9.32 -11.58
C CYS A 596 -5.05 9.87 -13.02
N ARG A 597 -4.14 9.30 -13.78
CA ARG A 597 -3.96 9.65 -15.20
C ARG A 597 -5.11 9.19 -16.11
N PHE A 598 -5.86 8.21 -15.63
CA PHE A 598 -7.02 7.64 -16.29
C PHE A 598 -8.34 8.23 -15.78
N LEU A 599 -8.30 9.38 -15.10
CA LEU A 599 -9.52 10.03 -14.63
C LEU A 599 -10.42 10.39 -15.82
N ASP A 600 -11.57 9.73 -15.88
CA ASP A 600 -12.62 9.96 -16.85
C ASP A 600 -13.97 9.67 -16.18
N THR A 601 -14.89 10.64 -16.24
CA THR A 601 -16.19 10.52 -15.59
C THR A 601 -17.01 9.36 -16.14
N ARG A 602 -16.83 8.99 -17.41
CA ARG A 602 -17.50 7.84 -18.05
C ARG A 602 -17.12 6.51 -17.39
N LEU A 603 -15.82 6.35 -17.00
CA LEU A 603 -15.37 5.16 -16.25
C LEU A 603 -16.04 5.06 -14.89
N VAL A 604 -15.97 6.14 -14.11
CA VAL A 604 -16.47 6.14 -12.73
C VAL A 604 -17.98 6.03 -12.70
N SER A 605 -18.69 6.78 -13.57
CA SER A 605 -20.14 6.71 -13.68
C SER A 605 -20.61 5.33 -14.14
N SER A 606 -19.90 4.70 -15.07
CA SER A 606 -20.23 3.34 -15.52
C SER A 606 -20.13 2.30 -14.40
N ILE A 607 -19.28 2.53 -13.40
CA ILE A 607 -19.22 1.65 -12.21
C ILE A 607 -20.34 1.99 -11.23
N THR A 608 -20.46 3.26 -10.83
CA THR A 608 -21.41 3.67 -9.77
C THR A 608 -22.85 3.59 -10.19
N LYS A 609 -23.21 4.17 -11.35
CA LYS A 609 -24.60 4.11 -11.85
C LYS A 609 -25.03 2.69 -12.22
N ARG A 610 -24.09 1.84 -12.68
CA ARG A 610 -24.39 0.41 -12.84
C ARG A 610 -24.65 -0.25 -11.49
N GLY A 611 -23.90 0.08 -10.46
CA GLY A 611 -24.17 -0.37 -9.09
C GLY A 611 -25.55 0.06 -8.60
N HIS A 612 -25.95 1.33 -8.85
CA HIS A 612 -27.29 1.83 -8.54
C HIS A 612 -28.38 1.01 -9.25
N GLN A 613 -28.20 0.77 -10.56
CA GLN A 613 -29.12 -0.05 -11.35
C GLN A 613 -29.23 -1.46 -10.76
N ILE A 614 -28.07 -2.08 -10.47
CA ILE A 614 -28.04 -3.45 -9.94
C ILE A 614 -28.80 -3.54 -8.61
N ILE A 615 -28.58 -2.64 -7.68
CA ILE A 615 -29.25 -2.67 -6.38
C ILE A 615 -30.79 -2.44 -6.52
N LEU A 616 -31.19 -1.49 -7.35
CA LEU A 616 -32.61 -1.20 -7.57
C LEU A 616 -33.35 -2.34 -8.25
N GLU A 617 -32.72 -2.98 -9.22
CA GLU A 617 -33.31 -4.10 -9.96
C GLU A 617 -33.30 -5.40 -9.12
N SER A 618 -32.28 -5.60 -8.31
CA SER A 618 -32.24 -6.69 -7.32
C SER A 618 -33.37 -6.54 -6.29
N LYS A 619 -33.65 -5.32 -5.82
CA LYS A 619 -34.81 -5.04 -4.97
C LYS A 619 -36.12 -5.48 -5.67
N ARG A 620 -36.31 -5.04 -6.92
CA ARG A 620 -37.52 -5.40 -7.68
C ARG A 620 -37.67 -6.91 -7.87
N PHE A 621 -36.58 -7.61 -8.15
CA PHE A 621 -36.59 -9.06 -8.27
C PHE A 621 -37.01 -9.73 -6.96
N ILE A 622 -36.40 -9.33 -5.82
CA ILE A 622 -36.73 -9.89 -4.50
C ILE A 622 -38.20 -9.64 -4.16
N GLU A 623 -38.72 -8.45 -4.45
CA GLU A 623 -40.12 -8.09 -4.19
C GLU A 623 -41.08 -8.85 -5.09
N ALA A 624 -40.70 -9.16 -6.33
CA ALA A 624 -41.49 -10.02 -7.23
C ALA A 624 -41.52 -11.48 -6.78
N GLU A 625 -40.49 -11.97 -6.05
CA GLU A 625 -40.44 -13.27 -5.39
C GLU A 625 -41.31 -13.34 -4.10
N GLY A 626 -41.99 -12.25 -3.73
CA GLY A 626 -42.87 -12.18 -2.56
C GLY A 626 -42.17 -11.77 -1.24
N PHE A 627 -40.92 -11.33 -1.28
CA PHE A 627 -40.19 -10.88 -0.11
C PHE A 627 -40.17 -9.33 -0.06
N ARG A 628 -40.04 -8.76 1.15
CA ARG A 628 -39.93 -7.31 1.34
C ARG A 628 -38.48 -6.91 1.57
N VAL A 629 -37.99 -5.92 0.80
CA VAL A 629 -36.68 -5.29 1.03
C VAL A 629 -36.89 -4.05 1.89
N ILE A 630 -36.37 -4.07 3.12
CA ILE A 630 -36.53 -2.99 4.11
C ILE A 630 -35.42 -1.95 4.10
N TYR A 631 -34.23 -2.31 3.54
CA TYR A 631 -33.06 -1.44 3.45
C TYR A 631 -32.07 -1.98 2.43
N GLY A 632 -31.15 -1.13 1.95
CA GLY A 632 -29.99 -1.53 1.16
C GLY A 632 -28.92 -0.47 1.14
N ASP A 633 -27.66 -0.89 1.13
CA ASP A 633 -26.49 0.02 1.13
C ASP A 633 -25.43 -0.49 0.15
N THR A 634 -25.27 0.23 -0.94
CA THR A 634 -24.24 0.07 -1.98
C THR A 634 -24.26 -1.30 -2.67
N ASP A 635 -23.98 -2.38 -1.97
CA ASP A 635 -23.80 -3.75 -2.45
C ASP A 635 -24.67 -4.78 -1.71
N SER A 636 -25.35 -4.36 -0.62
CA SER A 636 -26.17 -5.25 0.21
C SER A 636 -27.64 -4.84 0.23
N VAL A 637 -28.53 -5.86 0.35
CA VAL A 637 -29.96 -5.69 0.57
C VAL A 637 -30.42 -6.44 1.81
N PHE A 638 -31.28 -5.81 2.60
CA PHE A 638 -31.85 -6.32 3.83
C PHE A 638 -33.27 -6.78 3.54
N VAL A 639 -33.48 -8.10 3.60
CA VAL A 639 -34.71 -8.77 3.20
C VAL A 639 -35.43 -9.30 4.42
N LEU A 640 -36.68 -8.90 4.61
CA LEU A 640 -37.57 -9.44 5.63
C LEU A 640 -38.11 -10.77 5.17
N ILE A 641 -37.90 -11.84 5.95
CA ILE A 641 -38.39 -13.16 5.68
C ILE A 641 -39.74 -13.36 6.44
N PRO A 642 -40.86 -13.48 5.72
CA PRO A 642 -42.15 -13.67 6.37
C PRO A 642 -42.26 -15.04 7.03
N LYS A 643 -43.02 -15.14 8.12
CA LYS A 643 -43.14 -16.38 8.88
C LYS A 643 -43.75 -17.52 8.03
N GLU A 644 -44.67 -17.16 7.16
CA GLU A 644 -45.40 -18.07 6.27
C GLU A 644 -44.45 -18.75 5.25
N ALA A 645 -43.40 -18.10 4.83
CA ALA A 645 -42.40 -18.67 3.92
C ALA A 645 -41.50 -19.72 4.57
N ILE A 646 -41.40 -19.72 5.90
CA ILE A 646 -40.61 -20.66 6.70
C ILE A 646 -41.45 -21.91 7.03
N ASP A 647 -42.75 -21.73 7.36
CA ASP A 647 -43.65 -22.79 7.81
C ASP A 647 -43.97 -23.81 6.71
N VAL A 648 -43.86 -23.42 5.44
CA VAL A 648 -44.07 -24.34 4.28
C VAL A 648 -42.98 -25.41 4.19
N GLU A 649 -41.77 -25.15 4.70
CA GLU A 649 -40.64 -26.08 4.62
C GLU A 649 -40.41 -26.90 5.91
N SER A 650 -40.97 -26.49 7.06
CA SER A 650 -40.78 -27.15 8.34
C SER A 650 -42.11 -27.68 8.90
N SER A 651 -42.64 -28.72 8.31
CA SER A 651 -43.91 -29.32 8.79
C SER A 651 -43.83 -30.06 10.13
N THR A 652 -42.69 -30.07 10.83
CA THR A 652 -42.51 -30.97 11.99
C THR A 652 -41.70 -30.44 13.19
N SER A 653 -41.19 -29.17 13.25
CA SER A 653 -40.42 -28.79 14.42
C SER A 653 -40.57 -27.33 14.88
N ASN A 654 -40.62 -27.17 16.22
CA ASN A 654 -40.85 -25.89 16.93
C ASN A 654 -39.58 -25.23 17.53
N SER A 655 -38.36 -25.64 17.16
CA SER A 655 -37.19 -25.07 17.79
C SER A 655 -36.69 -23.81 17.06
N ALA A 656 -36.29 -22.79 17.84
CA ALA A 656 -35.69 -21.57 17.28
C ALA A 656 -34.42 -21.84 16.43
N ALA A 657 -33.79 -22.99 16.66
CA ALA A 657 -32.62 -23.42 15.90
C ALA A 657 -32.97 -23.82 14.48
N GLU A 658 -33.94 -24.72 14.32
CA GLU A 658 -34.39 -25.24 13.02
C GLU A 658 -35.00 -24.12 12.17
N ARG A 659 -35.74 -23.20 12.82
CA ARG A 659 -36.23 -21.98 12.17
C ARG A 659 -35.09 -21.16 11.57
N ALA A 660 -34.01 -20.88 12.33
CA ALA A 660 -32.87 -20.13 11.85
C ALA A 660 -32.17 -20.86 10.69
N GLU A 661 -32.05 -22.20 10.71
CA GLU A 661 -31.47 -22.98 9.63
C GLU A 661 -32.33 -22.90 8.36
N SER A 662 -33.68 -23.00 8.49
CA SER A 662 -34.62 -22.85 7.36
C SER A 662 -34.50 -21.44 6.73
N VAL A 663 -34.42 -20.37 7.53
CA VAL A 663 -34.21 -19.00 7.05
C VAL A 663 -32.91 -18.90 6.25
N VAL A 664 -31.80 -19.44 6.76
CA VAL A 664 -30.51 -19.45 6.07
C VAL A 664 -30.56 -20.25 4.76
N ALA A 665 -31.21 -21.41 4.75
CA ALA A 665 -31.35 -22.22 3.55
C ALA A 665 -32.16 -21.50 2.47
N LEU A 666 -33.31 -20.92 2.84
CA LEU A 666 -34.15 -20.10 1.95
C LEU A 666 -33.37 -18.90 1.37
N SER A 667 -32.61 -18.17 2.21
CA SER A 667 -31.83 -17.02 1.80
C SER A 667 -30.71 -17.36 0.82
N LYS A 668 -30.06 -18.53 1.02
CA LYS A 668 -29.04 -19.03 0.07
C LYS A 668 -29.65 -19.38 -1.28
N ARG A 669 -30.86 -19.98 -1.29
CA ARG A 669 -31.57 -20.26 -2.55
C ARG A 669 -31.97 -18.96 -3.27
N LEU A 670 -32.48 -17.98 -2.54
CA LEU A 670 -32.84 -16.68 -3.11
C LEU A 670 -31.59 -15.97 -3.72
N ALA A 671 -30.45 -16.00 -3.03
CA ALA A 671 -29.18 -15.46 -3.53
C ALA A 671 -28.71 -16.18 -4.80
N ALA A 672 -28.80 -17.52 -4.85
CA ALA A 672 -28.44 -18.29 -6.04
C ALA A 672 -29.32 -17.95 -7.23
N ARG A 673 -30.67 -17.89 -7.04
CA ARG A 673 -31.63 -17.49 -8.08
C ARG A 673 -31.37 -16.08 -8.61
N MET A 674 -31.03 -15.14 -7.73
CA MET A 674 -30.65 -13.79 -8.15
C MET A 674 -29.37 -13.78 -8.98
N THR A 675 -28.38 -14.56 -8.61
CA THR A 675 -27.13 -14.71 -9.38
C THR A 675 -27.41 -15.25 -10.79
N GLU A 676 -28.27 -16.26 -10.92
CA GLU A 676 -28.69 -16.80 -12.22
C GLU A 676 -29.47 -15.76 -13.03
N TRP A 677 -30.42 -15.06 -12.41
CA TRP A 677 -31.21 -14.02 -13.07
C TRP A 677 -30.33 -12.89 -13.61
N TRP A 678 -29.32 -12.43 -12.87
CA TRP A 678 -28.36 -11.44 -13.35
C TRP A 678 -27.50 -11.99 -14.51
N ARG A 679 -27.12 -13.27 -14.47
CA ARG A 679 -26.39 -13.90 -15.57
C ARG A 679 -27.17 -13.86 -16.88
N ASP A 680 -28.42 -14.31 -16.83
CA ASP A 680 -29.28 -14.38 -18.00
C ASP A 680 -29.60 -13.00 -18.55
N ARG A 681 -29.85 -12.04 -17.67
CA ARG A 681 -30.15 -10.67 -18.04
C ARG A 681 -28.97 -9.95 -18.68
N VAL A 682 -27.79 -10.03 -18.11
CA VAL A 682 -26.58 -9.41 -18.66
C VAL A 682 -26.23 -10.02 -20.01
N MET A 683 -26.38 -11.33 -20.17
CA MET A 683 -26.20 -12.00 -21.45
C MET A 683 -27.23 -11.52 -22.49
N ALA A 684 -28.47 -11.38 -22.13
CA ALA A 684 -29.54 -10.90 -23.04
C ALA A 684 -29.34 -9.45 -23.46
N GLU A 685 -28.99 -8.56 -22.51
CA GLU A 685 -28.90 -7.11 -22.76
C GLU A 685 -27.57 -6.71 -23.41
N GLN A 686 -26.46 -7.27 -22.93
CA GLN A 686 -25.11 -6.84 -23.32
C GLN A 686 -24.30 -7.89 -24.10
N GLY A 687 -24.74 -9.17 -24.06
CA GLY A 687 -24.06 -10.27 -24.72
C GLY A 687 -22.66 -10.55 -24.15
N VAL A 688 -22.53 -10.44 -22.82
CA VAL A 688 -21.30 -10.73 -22.06
C VAL A 688 -21.59 -11.63 -20.86
N ASP A 689 -20.55 -12.31 -20.37
CA ASP A 689 -20.66 -13.13 -19.16
C ASP A 689 -20.76 -12.25 -17.92
N SER A 690 -21.70 -12.58 -17.02
CA SER A 690 -21.86 -11.90 -15.74
C SER A 690 -20.95 -12.48 -14.67
N PHE A 691 -20.25 -11.62 -13.95
CA PHE A 691 -19.49 -11.94 -12.75
C PHE A 691 -20.17 -11.41 -11.48
N LEU A 692 -21.44 -11.01 -11.58
CA LEU A 692 -22.25 -10.61 -10.44
C LEU A 692 -22.66 -11.87 -9.67
N GLU A 693 -22.29 -11.93 -8.40
CA GLU A 693 -22.59 -13.05 -7.50
C GLU A 693 -23.18 -12.49 -6.21
N MET A 694 -24.41 -12.93 -5.87
CA MET A 694 -25.07 -12.60 -4.62
C MET A 694 -24.80 -13.69 -3.61
N GLU A 695 -24.39 -13.33 -2.39
CA GLU A 695 -24.12 -14.23 -1.29
C GLU A 695 -25.04 -13.93 -0.08
N PHE A 696 -25.38 -14.96 0.69
CA PHE A 696 -25.95 -14.78 2.02
C PHE A 696 -24.83 -14.36 2.99
N GLU A 697 -25.00 -13.21 3.68
CA GLU A 697 -24.02 -12.70 4.62
C GLU A 697 -24.41 -12.95 6.07
N THR A 698 -25.61 -12.53 6.47
CA THR A 698 -26.00 -12.52 7.89
C THR A 698 -27.51 -12.72 8.05
N HIS A 699 -27.90 -13.42 9.13
CA HIS A 699 -29.29 -13.51 9.60
C HIS A 699 -29.43 -12.80 10.96
N PHE A 700 -30.23 -11.75 10.98
CA PHE A 700 -30.66 -11.06 12.20
C PHE A 700 -31.99 -11.63 12.66
N THR A 701 -32.00 -12.29 13.82
CA THR A 701 -33.24 -12.81 14.44
C THR A 701 -34.14 -11.69 14.95
N LYS A 702 -33.55 -10.57 15.32
CA LYS A 702 -34.20 -9.28 15.62
C LYS A 702 -33.39 -8.17 14.99
N PHE A 703 -34.05 -7.23 14.35
CA PHE A 703 -33.42 -6.11 13.65
C PHE A 703 -34.14 -4.81 13.96
N LEU A 704 -33.41 -3.79 14.38
CA LEU A 704 -33.91 -2.44 14.63
C LEU A 704 -33.35 -1.48 13.59
N MET A 705 -34.24 -0.82 12.86
CA MET A 705 -33.95 0.33 12.02
C MET A 705 -34.57 1.58 12.70
N PRO A 706 -33.76 2.49 13.27
CA PRO A 706 -34.26 3.70 13.91
C PRO A 706 -34.72 4.74 12.88
N THR A 707 -35.59 5.64 13.30
CA THR A 707 -35.97 6.84 12.53
C THR A 707 -34.85 7.89 12.56
N ILE A 708 -34.82 8.77 11.59
CA ILE A 708 -34.03 9.99 11.62
C ILE A 708 -34.70 10.95 12.62
N ARG A 709 -33.91 11.50 13.55
CA ARG A 709 -34.42 12.40 14.60
C ARG A 709 -35.26 13.54 13.99
N GLY A 710 -36.52 13.63 14.41
CA GLY A 710 -37.47 14.66 13.94
C GLY A 710 -38.18 14.34 12.63
N THR A 711 -38.09 13.11 12.12
CA THR A 711 -38.80 12.66 10.91
C THR A 711 -39.31 11.23 11.09
N ASP A 712 -40.28 10.81 10.23
CA ASP A 712 -40.74 9.42 10.17
C ASP A 712 -39.92 8.58 9.21
N ALA A 713 -38.88 9.15 8.58
CA ALA A 713 -38.01 8.43 7.65
C ALA A 713 -37.00 7.56 8.42
N GLY A 714 -36.73 6.36 7.92
CA GLY A 714 -35.73 5.47 8.48
C GLY A 714 -34.30 6.04 8.35
N SER A 715 -33.43 5.71 9.29
CA SER A 715 -32.04 6.17 9.28
C SER A 715 -31.26 5.45 8.16
N LYS A 716 -30.27 6.15 7.61
CA LYS A 716 -29.31 5.55 6.66
C LYS A 716 -28.02 5.19 7.41
N LYS A 717 -27.55 3.96 7.22
CA LYS A 717 -26.27 3.44 7.81
C LYS A 717 -26.26 3.33 9.35
N ARG A 718 -27.43 3.32 10.02
CA ARG A 718 -27.56 3.17 11.47
C ARG A 718 -28.59 2.12 11.78
N TYR A 719 -28.16 1.03 12.39
CA TYR A 719 -29.05 -0.07 12.81
C TYR A 719 -28.45 -0.91 13.94
N ALA A 720 -29.29 -1.69 14.59
CA ALA A 720 -28.87 -2.72 15.53
C ALA A 720 -29.53 -4.06 15.17
N GLY A 721 -28.85 -5.18 15.41
CA GLY A 721 -29.40 -6.48 15.12
C GLY A 721 -28.81 -7.58 16.00
N MET A 722 -29.65 -8.58 16.31
CA MET A 722 -29.26 -9.77 17.08
C MET A 722 -28.93 -10.92 16.14
N VAL A 723 -27.70 -11.42 16.22
CA VAL A 723 -27.21 -12.57 15.47
C VAL A 723 -27.02 -13.76 16.41
N ARG A 724 -27.44 -14.94 16.00
CA ARG A 724 -27.20 -16.17 16.74
C ARG A 724 -25.72 -16.56 16.65
N VAL A 725 -25.11 -16.94 17.80
CA VAL A 725 -23.73 -17.40 17.88
C VAL A 725 -23.73 -18.92 17.74
N ASN A 726 -23.21 -19.44 16.62
CA ASN A 726 -23.02 -20.89 16.45
C ASN A 726 -21.90 -21.36 17.39
N GLN A 727 -22.13 -22.44 18.13
CA GLN A 727 -21.18 -23.05 19.08
C GLN A 727 -19.89 -23.60 18.46
N GLY A 728 -19.69 -23.46 17.14
CA GLY A 728 -18.52 -23.94 16.38
C GLY A 728 -17.43 -22.92 16.09
N SER A 729 -17.59 -21.63 16.41
CA SER A 729 -16.55 -20.64 16.22
C SER A 729 -15.59 -20.67 17.41
N ALA A 730 -14.38 -21.15 17.20
CA ALA A 730 -13.31 -21.25 18.20
C ALA A 730 -13.15 -19.94 18.98
N MET A 731 -13.37 -20.00 20.27
CA MET A 731 -13.20 -18.91 21.22
C MET A 731 -11.72 -18.61 21.44
N THR A 732 -11.29 -17.41 21.10
CA THR A 732 -10.10 -16.78 21.67
C THR A 732 -10.53 -15.90 22.83
N SER A 733 -10.81 -16.47 23.96
CA SER A 733 -10.68 -15.96 25.35
C SER A 733 -11.63 -16.70 26.29
N GLY A 734 -11.12 -17.06 27.44
CA GLY A 734 -11.65 -18.02 28.41
C GLY A 734 -12.95 -17.68 29.16
N ASN A 735 -13.92 -17.00 28.56
CA ASN A 735 -15.26 -16.85 29.11
C ASN A 735 -16.28 -17.57 28.24
N LYS A 736 -16.96 -18.57 28.79
CA LYS A 736 -18.13 -19.21 28.16
C LYS A 736 -19.18 -18.13 27.84
N PRO A 737 -19.74 -18.09 26.61
CA PRO A 737 -20.84 -17.18 26.31
C PRO A 737 -22.05 -17.56 27.15
N THR A 738 -22.54 -16.62 27.92
CA THR A 738 -23.76 -16.74 28.71
C THR A 738 -25.04 -16.51 27.90
N ALA A 739 -24.92 -16.25 26.58
CA ALA A 739 -26.05 -16.03 25.69
C ALA A 739 -25.82 -16.64 24.29
N ASP A 740 -26.85 -17.28 23.74
CA ASP A 740 -26.87 -17.82 22.36
C ASP A 740 -26.88 -16.73 21.27
N TYR A 741 -26.85 -15.45 21.63
CA TYR A 741 -26.99 -14.29 20.75
C TYR A 741 -25.94 -13.22 20.99
N ARG A 742 -25.52 -12.57 19.90
CA ARG A 742 -24.65 -11.38 19.91
C ARG A 742 -25.41 -10.20 19.31
N LEU A 743 -25.38 -9.05 19.98
CA LEU A 743 -25.91 -7.79 19.46
C LEU A 743 -24.84 -7.08 18.62
N ILE A 744 -25.22 -6.70 17.42
CA ILE A 744 -24.38 -5.94 16.47
C ILE A 744 -24.98 -4.56 16.32
N PHE A 745 -24.14 -3.52 16.42
CA PHE A 745 -24.48 -2.14 16.15
C PHE A 745 -23.71 -1.63 14.94
N LYS A 746 -24.35 -0.80 14.11
CA LYS A 746 -23.68 -0.05 13.05
C LYS A 746 -24.12 1.41 13.10
N GLY A 747 -23.15 2.32 13.18
CA GLY A 747 -23.40 3.76 13.29
C GLY A 747 -24.13 4.21 14.58
N LEU A 748 -24.23 3.33 15.56
CA LEU A 748 -24.84 3.56 16.86
C LEU A 748 -23.84 3.34 18.02
N GLU A 749 -22.56 3.25 17.73
CA GLU A 749 -21.48 2.93 18.70
C GLU A 749 -21.38 3.97 19.81
N SER A 750 -21.76 5.22 19.54
CA SER A 750 -21.81 6.31 20.53
C SER A 750 -22.98 6.23 21.53
N VAL A 751 -23.87 5.26 21.37
CA VAL A 751 -25.06 5.08 22.23
C VAL A 751 -24.87 3.97 23.27
N ARG A 752 -23.65 3.51 23.47
CA ARG A 752 -23.30 2.51 24.49
C ARG A 752 -23.43 3.03 25.89
#